data_10a8c0fc3754e6300861cd8f818fe9a7
#
_entry.id   10a8c0fc3754e6300861cd8f818fe9a7
#
_cell.length_a   1.000
_cell.length_b   1.000
_cell.length_c   1.000
_cell.angle_alpha   90.00
_cell.angle_beta   90.00
_cell.angle_gamma   90.00
#
_symmetry.space_group_name_H-M   'P 1'
#
loop_
_entity.id
_entity.type
_entity.pdbx_description
1 polymer ?
#
loop_
_entity_poly.entity_id
_entity_poly.type
_entity_poly.pdbx_seq_one_letter_code
_entity_poly.pdbx_strand_id
1 'polypeptide(L)'
;MTRQRIRAGKRQSGIALVLLLIVLIMAGAFAFYRSAGIGTGHAEQDTKLAATLARAKEALIARAVTDANRPGSLPCPDLITNSGGLSNVPGDGKADMFTLTQCPSYVGWLPWVTLDLPELTDDTGTRLWYALSPELRDDDIAQPINSDRALSLRLDGAADIAALVIAPRAALAGQTRPSNNPADYLDGENGNGDDRTYVSGPQGPAFNDMLVAITRQELMAAVEKRVASEVKACLEQHAASAANTEHTYPWPAPLSNSTFRGTAGSLFGQLPATQPGAGPNSLLQKSTSALTTAKTVLAGASTASDQMAALIVVSDAATYARALYDKLYGVASALALVAGNARTAFGKLDTDINSATSNNRISATERTNLRAEAITVKTNLTALQSALLDSGIDPFPGEVLAQNIVLQQRLATATATPSAANFTALKNQATVLVDLFSRSATPNPDITAALTNALNAAAATVTAAASAAAAPTNAAQIAAATGAAQTLVSAGNSLRNTITASRVNLNSSEISVPAGQLSALLSAVAANPSATTAAALAAGITDLQGVTTSLATASSPAVTARTATLTALSNALSAAQAASDFSLIQSTAGTAIAAANTLAARVAGNGDNVAKESLAAAATQYLTAQATFNAVPVPPTTQAAMVPYVRAVQDPAADIAYWAGIISSNATNIATQARKAPAASSDNTSSAFYAADQLVSGISGSGGAQALLQAYIDAPTSASKQAAATAALNSTLSQADTLLTSAGTLDSVLDSGGAEALPTVWYGSACAFLQPASGSTSWWTSNNWANTTFYQISDRVRAASGKLQVNGTGTHRVVALSAGRALGIQNRGTRTTANFLEGINADTSRDGDAKSPVTVFSNAPVSGTFNDRLGF
;
A
#
# COMPACT_ATOMS: atom_id res chain seq x y z
N MET A 1 70.92 36.95 -9.81
CA MET A 1 69.99 36.04 -9.04
C MET A 1 68.64 36.26 -9.55
N THR A 2 68.19 35.38 -10.45
CA THR A 2 66.99 35.52 -11.24
C THR A 2 65.91 34.68 -10.61
N ARG A 3 64.80 35.27 -10.15
CA ARG A 3 63.56 34.54 -9.66
C ARG A 3 62.69 34.18 -10.85
N GLN A 4 62.56 32.89 -11.14
CA GLN A 4 61.55 32.36 -12.04
C GLN A 4 60.22 32.33 -11.32
N ARG A 5 59.17 32.96 -11.91
CA ARG A 5 57.76 32.83 -11.53
C ARG A 5 57.16 31.63 -12.27
N ILE A 6 56.73 30.64 -11.53
CA ILE A 6 55.92 29.52 -12.04
C ILE A 6 54.50 30.04 -12.23
N ARG A 7 53.99 30.00 -13.49
CA ARG A 7 52.59 30.27 -13.81
C ARG A 7 51.78 29.01 -13.54
N ALA A 8 50.82 29.11 -12.64
CA ALA A 8 49.82 28.06 -12.43
C ALA A 8 48.86 28.02 -13.64
N GLY A 9 48.85 26.91 -14.36
CA GLY A 9 47.88 26.66 -15.44
C GLY A 9 46.47 26.42 -14.88
N LYS A 10 45.53 27.23 -15.30
CA LYS A 10 44.09 27.01 -15.05
C LYS A 10 43.67 25.74 -15.78
N ARG A 11 43.13 24.75 -15.02
CA ARG A 11 42.45 23.60 -15.58
C ARG A 11 41.16 24.12 -16.27
N GLN A 12 41.07 23.95 -17.59
CA GLN A 12 39.85 24.18 -18.32
C GLN A 12 38.88 23.02 -18.01
N SER A 13 37.71 23.38 -17.53
CA SER A 13 36.65 22.46 -17.24
C SER A 13 36.08 21.82 -18.54
N GLY A 14 35.73 20.53 -18.48
CA GLY A 14 35.25 19.72 -19.63
C GLY A 14 34.05 20.28 -20.39
N ILE A 15 33.40 21.32 -19.92
CA ILE A 15 32.32 22.06 -20.59
C ILE A 15 32.80 22.62 -21.96
N ALA A 16 34.04 23.04 -22.09
CA ALA A 16 34.59 23.50 -23.37
C ALA A 16 34.70 22.36 -24.41
N LEU A 17 34.99 21.14 -23.97
CA LEU A 17 35.10 19.97 -24.84
C LEU A 17 33.70 19.52 -25.31
N VAL A 18 32.70 19.56 -24.44
CA VAL A 18 31.30 19.22 -24.76
C VAL A 18 30.71 20.27 -25.71
N LEU A 19 30.97 21.57 -25.45
CA LEU A 19 30.57 22.64 -26.37
C LEU A 19 31.25 22.52 -27.74
N LEU A 20 32.53 22.16 -27.76
CA LEU A 20 33.26 21.92 -29.01
C LEU A 20 32.71 20.71 -29.76
N LEU A 21 32.35 19.64 -29.06
CA LEU A 21 31.72 18.45 -29.63
C LEU A 21 30.35 18.75 -30.22
N ILE A 22 29.52 19.54 -29.51
CA ILE A 22 28.21 20.00 -29.98
C ILE A 22 28.37 20.91 -31.21
N VAL A 23 29.34 21.81 -31.18
CA VAL A 23 29.63 22.68 -32.34
C VAL A 23 30.18 21.86 -33.52
N LEU A 24 30.98 20.84 -33.29
CA LEU A 24 31.50 19.93 -34.34
C LEU A 24 30.39 19.05 -34.92
N ILE A 25 29.46 18.56 -34.10
CA ILE A 25 28.28 17.80 -34.58
C ILE A 25 27.36 18.72 -35.38
N MET A 26 27.11 19.94 -34.89
CA MET A 26 26.31 20.91 -35.64
C MET A 26 27.01 21.38 -36.93
N ALA A 27 28.34 21.60 -36.88
CA ALA A 27 29.09 21.95 -38.07
C ALA A 27 29.18 20.79 -39.08
N GLY A 28 29.28 19.54 -38.59
CA GLY A 28 29.25 18.33 -39.42
C GLY A 28 27.87 18.12 -40.08
N ALA A 29 26.80 18.29 -39.32
CA ALA A 29 25.40 18.26 -39.82
C ALA A 29 25.18 19.40 -40.83
N PHE A 30 25.68 20.60 -40.58
CA PHE A 30 25.57 21.74 -41.48
C PHE A 30 26.41 21.56 -42.77
N ALA A 31 27.63 20.98 -42.66
CA ALA A 31 28.48 20.65 -43.83
C ALA A 31 27.86 19.53 -44.69
N PHE A 32 27.25 18.53 -44.06
CA PHE A 32 26.52 17.46 -44.76
C PHE A 32 25.29 18.00 -45.50
N TYR A 33 24.54 18.92 -44.89
CA TYR A 33 23.40 19.61 -45.50
C TYR A 33 23.82 20.49 -46.71
N ARG A 34 24.96 21.15 -46.61
CA ARG A 34 25.51 21.99 -47.68
C ARG A 34 26.06 21.17 -48.86
N SER A 35 26.60 19.98 -48.65
CA SER A 35 27.09 19.10 -49.67
C SER A 35 26.01 18.39 -50.50
N ALA A 36 24.76 18.35 -49.97
CA ALA A 36 23.58 17.76 -50.61
C ALA A 36 22.89 18.69 -51.65
N GLY A 37 23.42 19.89 -51.91
CA GLY A 37 23.02 20.70 -53.04
C GLY A 37 21.65 21.40 -52.94
N ILE A 38 21.12 21.60 -51.71
CA ILE A 38 19.83 22.24 -51.48
C ILE A 38 20.04 23.77 -51.37
N GLY A 39 19.37 24.52 -52.25
CA GLY A 39 19.54 25.99 -52.34
C GLY A 39 19.09 26.70 -51.05
N THR A 40 19.67 27.87 -50.78
CA THR A 40 19.49 28.66 -49.55
C THR A 40 18.01 29.02 -49.22
N GLY A 41 17.09 28.97 -50.20
CA GLY A 41 15.66 29.23 -50.01
C GLY A 41 14.92 28.05 -49.35
N HIS A 42 15.34 26.83 -49.56
CA HIS A 42 14.74 25.63 -48.93
C HIS A 42 15.18 25.42 -47.50
N ALA A 43 16.39 25.86 -47.15
CA ALA A 43 16.92 25.70 -45.78
C ALA A 43 16.12 26.49 -44.72
N GLU A 44 15.56 27.65 -45.07
CA GLU A 44 14.72 28.43 -44.16
C GLU A 44 13.33 27.79 -44.02
N GLN A 45 12.75 27.24 -45.09
CA GLN A 45 11.48 26.53 -45.05
C GLN A 45 11.61 25.23 -44.26
N ASP A 46 12.66 24.45 -44.48
CA ASP A 46 12.94 23.21 -43.73
C ASP A 46 13.17 23.48 -42.24
N THR A 47 13.80 24.64 -41.90
CA THR A 47 13.95 25.03 -40.48
C THR A 47 12.61 25.36 -39.82
N LYS A 48 11.72 26.07 -40.53
CA LYS A 48 10.36 26.38 -40.04
C LYS A 48 9.52 25.11 -39.89
N LEU A 49 9.61 24.21 -40.88
CA LEU A 49 8.91 22.94 -40.83
C LEU A 49 9.41 22.04 -39.70
N ALA A 50 10.72 21.95 -39.48
CA ALA A 50 11.30 21.23 -38.37
C ALA A 50 10.81 21.79 -37.00
N ALA A 51 10.67 23.11 -36.90
CA ALA A 51 10.11 23.72 -35.68
C ALA A 51 8.62 23.38 -35.52
N THR A 52 7.84 23.31 -36.59
CA THR A 52 6.43 22.91 -36.56
C THR A 52 6.28 21.44 -36.12
N LEU A 53 7.10 20.53 -36.70
CA LEU A 53 7.14 19.13 -36.30
C LEU A 53 7.57 18.94 -34.83
N ALA A 54 8.57 19.69 -34.38
CA ALA A 54 9.00 19.67 -32.97
C ALA A 54 7.88 20.12 -32.04
N ARG A 55 7.13 21.17 -32.41
CA ARG A 55 5.97 21.62 -31.62
C ARG A 55 4.88 20.56 -31.49
N ALA A 56 4.58 19.86 -32.60
CA ALA A 56 3.62 18.76 -32.58
C ALA A 56 4.11 17.58 -31.69
N LYS A 57 5.40 17.24 -31.80
CA LYS A 57 6.05 16.23 -30.95
C LYS A 57 5.95 16.60 -29.48
N GLU A 58 6.31 17.82 -29.12
CA GLU A 58 6.24 18.31 -27.73
C GLU A 58 4.82 18.25 -27.17
N ALA A 59 3.82 18.65 -27.97
CA ALA A 59 2.42 18.60 -27.56
C ALA A 59 1.92 17.17 -27.33
N LEU A 60 2.29 16.21 -28.18
CA LEU A 60 1.97 14.80 -27.99
C LEU A 60 2.60 14.26 -26.70
N ILE A 61 3.88 14.56 -26.43
CA ILE A 61 4.55 14.17 -25.18
C ILE A 61 3.85 14.82 -23.98
N ALA A 62 3.55 16.12 -24.06
CA ALA A 62 2.86 16.84 -23.00
C ALA A 62 1.48 16.24 -22.71
N ARG A 63 0.70 15.91 -23.74
CA ARG A 63 -0.62 15.26 -23.62
C ARG A 63 -0.49 13.92 -22.89
N ALA A 64 0.46 13.07 -23.32
CA ALA A 64 0.70 11.76 -22.71
C ALA A 64 1.14 11.88 -21.23
N VAL A 65 1.98 12.86 -20.92
CA VAL A 65 2.43 13.11 -19.55
C VAL A 65 1.28 13.63 -18.67
N THR A 66 0.41 14.47 -19.18
CA THR A 66 -0.68 15.10 -18.39
C THR A 66 -1.95 14.25 -18.30
N ASP A 67 -2.05 13.14 -19.02
CA ASP A 67 -3.23 12.30 -18.97
C ASP A 67 -3.52 11.81 -17.54
N ALA A 68 -4.72 12.16 -17.02
CA ALA A 68 -5.08 11.88 -15.64
C ALA A 68 -5.39 10.40 -15.38
N ASN A 69 -5.86 9.69 -16.41
CA ASN A 69 -6.35 8.32 -16.29
C ASN A 69 -5.35 7.28 -16.77
N ARG A 70 -4.49 7.66 -17.72
CA ARG A 70 -3.57 6.74 -18.38
C ARG A 70 -2.25 7.41 -18.79
N PRO A 71 -1.39 7.78 -17.84
CA PRO A 71 -0.09 8.38 -18.15
C PRO A 71 0.69 7.57 -19.17
N GLY A 72 1.10 8.21 -20.24
CA GLY A 72 1.78 7.57 -21.37
C GLY A 72 0.88 7.22 -22.57
N SER A 73 -0.44 7.38 -22.45
CA SER A 73 -1.35 7.20 -23.57
C SER A 73 -1.28 8.36 -24.57
N LEU A 74 -1.49 8.03 -25.82
CA LEU A 74 -1.54 8.99 -26.92
C LEU A 74 -2.91 8.94 -27.63
N PRO A 75 -3.44 10.10 -28.08
CA PRO A 75 -4.74 10.15 -28.74
C PRO A 75 -4.74 9.43 -30.07
N CYS A 76 -5.89 8.91 -30.48
CA CYS A 76 -6.06 8.38 -31.82
C CYS A 76 -5.86 9.49 -32.89
N PRO A 77 -5.41 9.16 -34.11
CA PRO A 77 -5.40 10.11 -35.22
C PRO A 77 -6.79 10.64 -35.55
N ASP A 78 -6.86 11.87 -36.08
CA ASP A 78 -8.05 12.42 -36.72
C ASP A 78 -8.19 11.76 -38.11
N LEU A 79 -9.36 11.19 -38.40
CA LEU A 79 -9.60 10.43 -39.62
C LEU A 79 -9.67 11.33 -40.86
N ILE A 80 -9.30 10.77 -41.99
CA ILE A 80 -9.46 11.41 -43.31
C ILE A 80 -10.80 11.06 -43.97
N THR A 81 -11.47 10.00 -43.54
CA THR A 81 -12.78 9.54 -44.02
C THR A 81 -13.70 9.14 -42.89
N ASN A 82 -14.99 9.29 -43.08
CA ASN A 82 -15.98 8.80 -42.11
C ASN A 82 -16.09 7.25 -42.22
N SER A 83 -15.58 6.55 -41.22
CA SER A 83 -15.63 5.09 -41.15
C SER A 83 -16.88 4.56 -40.42
N GLY A 84 -18.01 5.22 -40.59
CA GLY A 84 -19.35 4.67 -40.32
C GLY A 84 -19.65 4.22 -38.86
N GLY A 85 -19.48 5.07 -37.89
CA GLY A 85 -19.93 4.76 -36.53
C GLY A 85 -19.57 5.86 -35.53
N LEU A 86 -20.57 6.40 -34.81
CA LEU A 86 -20.45 7.33 -33.69
C LEU A 86 -19.73 8.68 -34.00
N SER A 87 -20.47 9.76 -34.09
CA SER A 87 -20.06 11.19 -34.02
C SER A 87 -18.63 11.61 -34.42
N ASN A 88 -17.88 10.79 -35.15
CA ASN A 88 -16.57 11.12 -35.67
C ASN A 88 -16.73 12.00 -36.91
N VAL A 89 -16.17 13.18 -36.87
CA VAL A 89 -16.19 14.14 -37.98
C VAL A 89 -14.77 14.21 -38.55
N PRO A 90 -14.52 13.58 -39.70
CA PRO A 90 -13.18 13.55 -40.33
C PRO A 90 -12.63 14.96 -40.49
N GLY A 91 -11.40 15.16 -40.04
CA GLY A 91 -10.69 16.42 -40.21
C GLY A 91 -11.16 17.58 -39.31
N ASP A 92 -11.85 17.30 -38.25
CA ASP A 92 -12.23 18.35 -37.28
C ASP A 92 -11.10 18.67 -36.27
N GLY A 93 -9.97 17.99 -36.36
CA GLY A 93 -8.81 18.15 -35.49
C GLY A 93 -8.92 17.42 -34.16
N LYS A 94 -9.95 16.62 -33.95
CA LYS A 94 -10.12 15.82 -32.72
C LYS A 94 -9.70 14.38 -32.95
N ALA A 95 -9.27 13.76 -31.86
CA ALA A 95 -8.99 12.33 -31.86
C ALA A 95 -10.27 11.53 -32.11
N ASP A 96 -10.27 10.65 -33.07
CA ASP A 96 -11.38 9.79 -33.43
C ASP A 96 -11.31 8.43 -32.73
N MET A 97 -12.38 8.04 -32.04
CA MET A 97 -12.49 6.73 -31.41
C MET A 97 -13.70 5.97 -31.94
N PHE A 98 -13.47 4.79 -32.45
CA PHE A 98 -14.53 3.96 -33.05
C PHE A 98 -15.38 3.23 -32.00
N THR A 99 -14.69 2.71 -30.98
CA THR A 99 -15.28 2.11 -29.79
C THR A 99 -14.44 2.60 -28.60
N LEU A 100 -14.90 2.40 -27.38
CA LEU A 100 -14.16 2.74 -26.17
C LEU A 100 -12.75 2.11 -26.07
N THR A 101 -12.36 1.23 -27.01
CA THR A 101 -11.18 0.38 -26.89
C THR A 101 -10.20 0.40 -28.04
N GLN A 102 -10.53 0.97 -29.21
CA GLN A 102 -9.63 0.96 -30.38
C GLN A 102 -9.74 2.22 -31.23
N CYS A 103 -8.60 2.66 -31.79
CA CYS A 103 -8.58 3.66 -32.82
C CYS A 103 -9.16 3.07 -34.13
N PRO A 104 -9.97 3.83 -34.89
CA PRO A 104 -10.46 3.41 -36.18
C PRO A 104 -9.32 3.24 -37.21
N SER A 105 -8.29 4.06 -37.09
CA SER A 105 -7.01 3.96 -37.78
C SER A 105 -5.88 4.38 -36.84
N TYR A 106 -4.69 3.85 -37.08
CA TYR A 106 -3.45 4.24 -36.40
C TYR A 106 -2.61 5.22 -37.22
N VAL A 107 -3.09 5.61 -38.40
CA VAL A 107 -2.54 6.67 -39.21
C VAL A 107 -3.65 7.60 -39.69
N GLY A 108 -3.43 8.90 -39.64
CA GLY A 108 -4.38 9.93 -40.05
C GLY A 108 -3.81 11.34 -39.84
N TRP A 109 -4.64 12.34 -39.77
CA TRP A 109 -4.18 13.69 -39.45
C TRP A 109 -3.86 13.85 -38.00
N LEU A 110 -2.95 14.78 -37.69
CA LEU A 110 -2.64 15.16 -36.33
C LEU A 110 -3.89 15.74 -35.62
N PRO A 111 -4.33 15.21 -34.47
CA PRO A 111 -5.53 15.68 -33.76
C PRO A 111 -5.24 16.98 -32.99
N TRP A 112 -5.01 18.07 -33.68
CA TRP A 112 -4.51 19.33 -33.14
C TRP A 112 -5.44 19.99 -32.11
N VAL A 113 -6.76 19.83 -32.24
CA VAL A 113 -7.73 20.32 -31.23
C VAL A 113 -7.61 19.53 -29.93
N THR A 114 -7.48 18.20 -30.01
CA THR A 114 -7.25 17.35 -28.83
C THR A 114 -5.94 17.66 -28.12
N LEU A 115 -4.95 18.17 -28.85
CA LEU A 115 -3.65 18.57 -28.34
C LEU A 115 -3.60 20.04 -27.87
N ASP A 116 -4.72 20.75 -27.92
CA ASP A 116 -4.82 22.20 -27.60
C ASP A 116 -3.83 23.05 -28.41
N LEU A 117 -3.72 22.73 -29.70
CA LEU A 117 -2.88 23.41 -30.66
C LEU A 117 -3.74 24.14 -31.70
N PRO A 118 -3.21 25.19 -32.40
CA PRO A 118 -3.75 25.62 -33.68
C PRO A 118 -3.50 24.54 -34.73
N GLU A 119 -4.26 24.55 -35.80
CA GLU A 119 -4.00 23.69 -36.94
C GLU A 119 -2.56 23.88 -37.43
N LEU A 120 -1.80 22.76 -37.44
CA LEU A 120 -0.42 22.73 -37.90
C LEU A 120 -0.36 22.20 -39.33
N THR A 121 0.30 22.95 -40.17
CA THR A 121 0.50 22.61 -41.59
C THR A 121 1.98 22.59 -41.94
N ASP A 122 2.30 21.92 -43.01
CA ASP A 122 3.63 21.94 -43.64
C ASP A 122 3.89 23.23 -44.45
N ASP A 123 4.99 23.29 -45.17
CA ASP A 123 5.41 24.41 -45.99
C ASP A 123 4.52 24.61 -47.22
N THR A 124 3.65 23.66 -47.55
CA THR A 124 2.68 23.75 -48.66
C THR A 124 1.26 24.08 -48.19
N GLY A 125 1.04 24.17 -46.89
CA GLY A 125 -0.27 24.36 -46.25
C GLY A 125 -1.05 23.05 -46.09
N THR A 126 -0.42 21.89 -46.31
CA THR A 126 -1.03 20.59 -46.06
C THR A 126 -0.93 20.23 -44.56
N ARG A 127 -2.01 19.67 -43.99
CA ARG A 127 -2.06 19.21 -42.59
C ARG A 127 -0.98 18.18 -42.31
N LEU A 128 -0.47 18.23 -41.07
CA LEU A 128 0.46 17.22 -40.57
C LEU A 128 -0.27 15.88 -40.37
N TRP A 129 0.41 14.82 -40.72
CA TRP A 129 0.00 13.45 -40.51
C TRP A 129 0.58 12.93 -39.19
N TYR A 130 -0.07 11.94 -38.63
CA TYR A 130 0.28 11.33 -37.38
C TYR A 130 0.09 9.83 -37.46
N ALA A 131 1.13 9.08 -37.09
CA ALA A 131 1.09 7.63 -36.95
C ALA A 131 1.35 7.25 -35.49
N LEU A 132 0.50 6.39 -34.96
CA LEU A 132 0.48 5.99 -33.54
C LEU A 132 0.82 4.51 -33.37
N SER A 133 1.72 4.18 -32.43
CA SER A 133 1.88 2.80 -31.98
C SER A 133 0.63 2.32 -31.26
N PRO A 134 -0.05 1.26 -31.73
CA PRO A 134 -1.33 0.80 -31.16
C PRO A 134 -1.27 0.47 -29.67
N GLU A 135 -0.10 0.12 -29.16
CA GLU A 135 0.14 -0.24 -27.77
C GLU A 135 0.03 0.96 -26.81
N LEU A 136 0.08 2.20 -27.33
CA LEU A 136 0.01 3.44 -26.55
C LEU A 136 -1.29 4.21 -26.77
N ARG A 137 -2.29 3.64 -27.44
CA ARG A 137 -3.58 4.31 -27.64
C ARG A 137 -4.27 4.60 -26.32
N ASP A 138 -4.99 5.70 -26.25
CA ASP A 138 -5.83 6.06 -25.11
C ASP A 138 -7.10 5.19 -25.12
N ASP A 139 -7.17 4.26 -24.15
CA ASP A 139 -8.27 3.30 -24.06
C ASP A 139 -8.33 2.68 -22.64
N ASP A 140 -9.53 2.46 -22.10
CA ASP A 140 -9.74 2.00 -20.72
C ASP A 140 -9.51 0.48 -20.52
N ILE A 141 -9.46 -0.30 -21.59
CA ILE A 141 -9.38 -1.78 -21.55
C ILE A 141 -8.02 -2.28 -22.03
N ALA A 142 -7.18 -1.40 -22.54
CA ALA A 142 -5.92 -1.79 -23.12
C ALA A 142 -4.92 -2.42 -22.15
N GLN A 143 -3.97 -3.04 -22.73
CA GLN A 143 -2.79 -3.59 -22.07
C GLN A 143 -2.02 -2.52 -21.29
N PRO A 144 -1.28 -2.87 -20.23
CA PRO A 144 -0.54 -1.90 -19.43
C PRO A 144 0.37 -0.99 -20.26
N ILE A 145 0.31 0.32 -20.01
CA ILE A 145 1.23 1.30 -20.56
C ILE A 145 2.30 1.59 -19.50
N ASN A 146 3.51 1.10 -19.74
CA ASN A 146 4.69 1.35 -18.95
C ASN A 146 5.96 1.19 -19.78
N SER A 147 7.10 1.44 -19.18
CA SER A 147 8.39 1.48 -19.88
C SER A 147 8.85 0.14 -20.45
N ASP A 148 8.38 -0.97 -19.90
CA ASP A 148 8.71 -2.32 -20.41
C ASP A 148 7.82 -2.75 -21.59
N ARG A 149 6.79 -1.98 -21.95
CA ARG A 149 5.90 -2.30 -23.07
C ARG A 149 6.65 -2.21 -24.40
N ALA A 150 6.72 -3.31 -25.15
CA ALA A 150 7.25 -3.32 -26.50
C ALA A 150 6.28 -2.62 -27.46
N LEU A 151 6.81 -1.84 -28.38
CA LEU A 151 6.04 -1.11 -29.39
C LEU A 151 6.26 -1.70 -30.77
N SER A 152 5.21 -1.71 -31.60
CA SER A 152 5.24 -2.32 -32.92
C SER A 152 5.59 -1.36 -34.05
N LEU A 153 5.45 -0.04 -33.85
CA LEU A 153 5.77 0.97 -34.86
C LEU A 153 7.29 1.02 -35.11
N ARG A 154 7.69 1.12 -36.40
CA ARG A 154 9.08 1.13 -36.83
C ARG A 154 9.38 2.33 -37.72
N LEU A 155 10.61 2.83 -37.64
CA LEU A 155 11.16 3.83 -38.51
C LEU A 155 12.55 3.37 -39.00
N ASP A 156 12.76 3.29 -40.30
CA ASP A 156 14.02 2.83 -40.91
C ASP A 156 14.50 1.47 -40.33
N GLY A 157 13.55 0.57 -40.08
CA GLY A 157 13.78 -0.72 -39.42
C GLY A 157 14.00 -0.68 -37.91
N ALA A 158 14.22 0.49 -37.29
CA ALA A 158 14.31 0.62 -35.84
C ALA A 158 12.92 0.46 -35.23
N ALA A 159 12.82 -0.39 -34.19
CA ALA A 159 11.60 -0.61 -33.44
C ALA A 159 11.47 0.42 -32.29
N ASP A 160 10.41 0.29 -31.49
CA ASP A 160 10.15 1.09 -30.28
C ASP A 160 9.88 2.58 -30.57
N ILE A 161 9.21 2.86 -31.66
CA ILE A 161 8.67 4.18 -31.98
C ILE A 161 7.28 4.30 -31.36
N ALA A 162 7.08 5.33 -30.53
CA ALA A 162 5.79 5.63 -29.89
C ALA A 162 4.82 6.26 -30.89
N ALA A 163 5.32 7.22 -31.66
CA ALA A 163 4.55 7.92 -32.68
C ALA A 163 5.47 8.60 -33.70
N LEU A 164 4.89 8.90 -34.85
CA LEU A 164 5.51 9.71 -35.88
C LEU A 164 4.62 10.90 -36.19
N VAL A 165 5.22 12.07 -36.41
CA VAL A 165 4.56 13.22 -36.99
C VAL A 165 5.20 13.44 -38.38
N ILE A 166 4.39 13.50 -39.42
CA ILE A 166 4.84 13.49 -40.81
C ILE A 166 4.30 14.74 -41.55
N ALA A 167 5.16 15.46 -42.18
CA ALA A 167 4.83 16.55 -43.11
C ALA A 167 4.93 16.02 -44.53
N PRO A 168 3.80 15.91 -45.29
CA PRO A 168 3.77 15.30 -46.58
C PRO A 168 4.35 16.19 -47.70
N ARG A 169 4.54 17.47 -47.45
CA ARG A 169 5.06 18.45 -48.40
C ARG A 169 4.36 18.48 -49.75
N ALA A 170 5.04 18.92 -50.81
CA ALA A 170 4.46 19.02 -52.16
C ALA A 170 4.07 17.64 -52.72
N ALA A 171 2.92 17.58 -53.39
CA ALA A 171 2.47 16.36 -54.05
C ALA A 171 3.47 15.89 -55.13
N LEU A 172 3.83 14.61 -55.07
CA LEU A 172 4.70 13.98 -56.06
C LEU A 172 3.91 13.57 -57.32
N ALA A 173 4.63 13.22 -58.38
CA ALA A 173 4.03 12.73 -59.62
C ALA A 173 3.19 11.46 -59.32
N GLY A 174 1.89 11.51 -59.65
CA GLY A 174 0.93 10.43 -59.40
C GLY A 174 0.06 10.64 -58.12
N GLN A 175 0.38 11.59 -57.26
CA GLN A 175 -0.46 11.98 -56.13
C GLN A 175 -1.48 13.03 -56.55
N THR A 176 -2.72 12.90 -56.08
CA THR A 176 -3.81 13.86 -56.36
C THR A 176 -4.40 14.36 -55.08
N ARG A 177 -4.23 15.65 -54.77
CA ARG A 177 -4.74 16.29 -53.55
C ARG A 177 -5.78 17.35 -53.88
N PRO A 178 -6.89 17.50 -53.12
CA PRO A 178 -7.23 16.74 -51.93
C PRO A 178 -7.75 15.33 -52.21
N SER A 179 -7.47 14.38 -51.35
CA SER A 179 -7.83 12.97 -51.44
C SER A 179 -8.18 12.38 -50.10
N ASN A 180 -8.88 11.24 -50.08
CA ASN A 180 -9.12 10.43 -48.89
C ASN A 180 -8.18 9.22 -48.81
N ASN A 181 -7.19 9.16 -49.67
CA ASN A 181 -6.22 8.05 -49.71
C ASN A 181 -4.88 8.53 -49.11
N PRO A 182 -4.35 7.87 -48.05
CA PRO A 182 -3.04 8.22 -47.48
C PRO A 182 -1.89 8.26 -48.51
N ALA A 183 -1.91 7.37 -49.52
CA ALA A 183 -0.89 7.32 -50.56
C ALA A 183 -0.83 8.57 -51.47
N ASP A 184 -1.88 9.41 -51.47
CA ASP A 184 -1.88 10.71 -52.14
C ASP A 184 -1.16 11.81 -51.35
N TYR A 185 -0.80 11.52 -50.12
CA TYR A 185 -0.10 12.41 -49.20
C TYR A 185 1.26 11.91 -48.76
N LEU A 186 1.34 10.64 -48.40
CA LEU A 186 2.55 10.03 -47.84
C LEU A 186 3.28 9.26 -48.94
N ASP A 187 4.62 9.28 -48.94
CA ASP A 187 5.46 8.76 -49.97
C ASP A 187 5.91 7.33 -49.75
N GLY A 188 5.89 6.53 -50.82
CA GLY A 188 6.44 5.17 -50.81
C GLY A 188 5.87 4.31 -49.67
N GLU A 189 6.72 3.76 -48.85
CA GLU A 189 6.34 2.94 -47.69
C GLU A 189 5.45 3.68 -46.67
N ASN A 190 5.64 5.01 -46.50
CA ASN A 190 4.85 5.80 -45.59
C ASN A 190 3.36 5.87 -45.99
N GLY A 191 3.06 5.76 -47.29
CA GLY A 191 1.69 5.75 -47.82
C GLY A 191 1.02 4.37 -47.85
N ASN A 192 1.69 3.34 -47.35
CA ASN A 192 1.27 1.95 -47.45
C ASN A 192 0.20 1.53 -46.43
N GLY A 193 -0.37 2.45 -45.70
CA GLY A 193 -1.45 2.19 -44.72
C GLY A 193 -0.95 1.78 -43.34
N ASP A 194 -1.63 0.80 -42.72
CA ASP A 194 -1.41 0.42 -41.30
C ASP A 194 -0.34 -0.65 -41.10
N ASP A 195 0.65 -0.79 -41.97
CA ASP A 195 1.69 -1.81 -41.85
C ASP A 195 2.72 -1.58 -40.71
N ARG A 196 2.65 -0.38 -40.09
CA ARG A 196 3.50 0.05 -38.95
C ARG A 196 4.98 0.23 -39.29
N THR A 197 5.31 0.32 -40.55
CA THR A 197 6.67 0.51 -41.09
C THR A 197 6.75 1.83 -41.84
N TYR A 198 7.70 2.66 -41.44
CA TYR A 198 7.91 3.99 -42.01
C TYR A 198 9.38 4.18 -42.35
N VAL A 199 9.66 5.08 -43.30
CA VAL A 199 11.01 5.44 -43.72
C VAL A 199 11.21 6.95 -43.71
N SER A 200 12.42 7.42 -43.40
CA SER A 200 12.78 8.83 -43.34
C SER A 200 13.44 9.38 -44.62
N GLY A 201 13.62 8.55 -45.61
CA GLY A 201 14.32 8.99 -46.79
C GLY A 201 14.93 7.86 -47.60
N PRO A 202 15.82 8.16 -48.56
CA PRO A 202 16.43 9.47 -48.85
C PRO A 202 15.51 10.43 -49.62
N GLN A 203 15.63 11.74 -49.34
CA GLN A 203 14.90 12.79 -50.02
C GLN A 203 15.26 12.83 -51.53
N GLY A 204 14.26 12.99 -52.39
CA GLY A 204 14.45 12.99 -53.84
C GLY A 204 13.15 13.15 -54.64
N PRO A 205 13.17 12.99 -55.93
CA PRO A 205 11.97 13.19 -56.78
C PRO A 205 10.81 12.21 -56.48
N ALA A 206 11.09 11.09 -55.81
CA ALA A 206 10.10 10.06 -55.48
C ALA A 206 9.83 9.97 -53.98
N PHE A 207 10.44 10.85 -53.11
CA PHE A 207 10.24 10.87 -51.68
C PHE A 207 10.58 12.25 -51.13
N ASN A 208 9.60 12.93 -50.53
CA ASN A 208 9.82 14.24 -49.93
C ASN A 208 9.18 14.40 -48.54
N ASP A 209 8.60 13.35 -47.99
CA ASP A 209 8.08 13.36 -46.61
C ASP A 209 9.16 13.78 -45.62
N MET A 210 8.82 14.70 -44.72
CA MET A 210 9.65 15.07 -43.57
C MET A 210 8.96 14.64 -42.27
N LEU A 211 9.65 13.88 -41.48
CA LEU A 211 9.03 13.33 -40.27
C LEU A 211 9.90 13.48 -39.02
N VAL A 212 9.25 13.50 -37.87
CA VAL A 212 9.89 13.43 -36.53
C VAL A 212 9.32 12.25 -35.77
N ALA A 213 10.21 11.47 -35.19
CA ALA A 213 9.82 10.36 -34.31
C ALA A 213 9.74 10.78 -32.84
N ILE A 214 8.79 10.21 -32.14
CA ILE A 214 8.77 10.12 -30.68
C ILE A 214 9.18 8.69 -30.36
N THR A 215 10.36 8.52 -29.80
CA THR A 215 10.78 7.20 -29.35
C THR A 215 10.08 6.83 -28.05
N ARG A 216 9.95 5.52 -27.78
CA ARG A 216 9.43 5.07 -26.48
C ARG A 216 10.26 5.65 -25.32
N GLN A 217 11.57 5.69 -25.47
CA GLN A 217 12.46 6.21 -24.43
C GLN A 217 12.20 7.69 -24.12
N GLU A 218 12.00 8.53 -25.13
CA GLU A 218 11.69 9.95 -24.92
C GLU A 218 10.34 10.15 -24.23
N LEU A 219 9.30 9.44 -24.69
CA LEU A 219 7.97 9.51 -24.13
C LEU A 219 7.95 9.03 -22.68
N MET A 220 8.47 7.82 -22.45
CA MET A 220 8.41 7.19 -21.14
C MET A 220 9.29 7.88 -20.10
N ALA A 221 10.44 8.43 -20.49
CA ALA A 221 11.27 9.20 -19.54
C ALA A 221 10.52 10.40 -18.95
N ALA A 222 9.66 11.07 -19.73
CA ALA A 222 8.83 12.16 -19.23
C ALA A 222 7.68 11.66 -18.33
N VAL A 223 7.05 10.54 -18.70
CA VAL A 223 6.00 9.88 -17.92
C VAL A 223 6.55 9.34 -16.59
N GLU A 224 7.67 8.64 -16.61
CA GLU A 224 8.37 8.11 -15.43
C GLU A 224 8.72 9.21 -14.43
N LYS A 225 9.20 10.36 -14.92
CA LYS A 225 9.48 11.52 -14.08
C LYS A 225 8.22 12.05 -13.39
N ARG A 226 7.09 12.11 -14.13
CA ARG A 226 5.78 12.46 -13.54
C ARG A 226 5.38 11.45 -12.47
N VAL A 227 5.41 10.15 -12.78
CA VAL A 227 5.03 9.07 -11.86
C VAL A 227 5.86 9.14 -10.57
N ALA A 228 7.19 9.27 -10.68
CA ALA A 228 8.06 9.44 -9.51
C ALA A 228 7.71 10.70 -8.71
N SER A 229 7.41 11.82 -9.38
CA SER A 229 7.03 13.07 -8.72
C SER A 229 5.69 12.98 -8.00
N GLU A 230 4.70 12.30 -8.58
CA GLU A 230 3.40 12.05 -7.94
C GLU A 230 3.53 11.14 -6.72
N VAL A 231 4.33 10.09 -6.80
CA VAL A 231 4.61 9.22 -5.64
C VAL A 231 5.29 10.00 -4.52
N LYS A 232 6.27 10.82 -4.84
CA LYS A 232 6.93 11.68 -3.85
C LYS A 232 5.95 12.66 -3.22
N ALA A 233 5.13 13.33 -4.01
CA ALA A 233 4.11 14.28 -3.53
C ALA A 233 3.07 13.59 -2.63
N CYS A 234 2.60 12.40 -3.04
CA CYS A 234 1.71 11.55 -2.26
C CYS A 234 2.30 11.25 -0.86
N LEU A 235 3.54 10.78 -0.79
CA LEU A 235 4.20 10.43 0.47
C LEU A 235 4.38 11.67 1.38
N GLU A 236 4.79 12.79 0.82
CA GLU A 236 4.95 14.05 1.57
C GLU A 236 3.61 14.59 2.08
N GLN A 237 2.55 14.56 1.27
CA GLN A 237 1.22 14.98 1.67
C GLN A 237 0.63 14.04 2.73
N HIS A 238 0.82 12.71 2.57
CA HIS A 238 0.41 11.73 3.57
C HIS A 238 1.08 12.01 4.91
N ALA A 239 2.40 12.18 4.93
CA ALA A 239 3.14 12.45 6.16
C ALA A 239 2.83 13.85 6.76
N ALA A 240 2.39 14.81 5.97
CA ALA A 240 1.97 16.14 6.43
C ALA A 240 0.49 16.20 6.83
N SER A 241 -0.31 15.20 6.48
CA SER A 241 -1.76 15.17 6.71
C SER A 241 -2.10 15.23 8.20
N ALA A 242 -3.13 15.99 8.56
CA ALA A 242 -3.68 16.02 9.92
C ALA A 242 -4.24 14.65 10.36
N ALA A 243 -4.68 13.80 9.42
CA ALA A 243 -5.12 12.45 9.69
C ALA A 243 -3.95 11.50 10.05
N ASN A 244 -2.72 11.83 9.63
CA ASN A 244 -1.50 11.15 10.03
C ASN A 244 -0.87 11.89 11.21
N THR A 245 -1.46 11.75 12.38
CA THR A 245 -1.06 12.49 13.60
C THR A 245 0.38 12.24 14.05
N GLU A 246 0.98 11.13 13.63
CA GLU A 246 2.39 10.78 13.90
C GLU A 246 3.34 11.35 12.85
N HIS A 247 2.80 11.93 11.78
CA HIS A 247 3.60 12.45 10.67
C HIS A 247 4.62 11.44 10.13
N THR A 248 4.19 10.19 9.99
CA THR A 248 5.07 9.09 9.57
C THR A 248 4.91 8.78 8.09
N TYR A 249 6.02 8.40 7.45
CA TYR A 249 6.00 7.79 6.13
C TYR A 249 5.64 6.30 6.24
N PRO A 250 4.98 5.70 5.26
CA PRO A 250 4.84 4.25 5.22
C PRO A 250 6.20 3.58 5.07
N TRP A 251 6.37 2.42 5.71
CA TRP A 251 7.55 1.59 5.49
C TRP A 251 7.53 1.02 4.07
N PRO A 252 8.60 1.20 3.27
CA PRO A 252 8.67 0.61 1.94
C PRO A 252 8.49 -0.90 1.95
N ALA A 253 7.83 -1.42 0.91
CA ALA A 253 7.77 -2.86 0.67
C ALA A 253 9.06 -3.32 -0.01
N PRO A 254 9.76 -4.33 0.52
CA PRO A 254 10.94 -4.88 -0.12
C PRO A 254 10.65 -5.34 -1.56
N LEU A 255 11.61 -5.22 -2.45
CA LEU A 255 11.44 -5.62 -3.86
C LEU A 255 11.04 -7.09 -4.01
N SER A 256 11.51 -7.95 -3.11
CA SER A 256 11.18 -9.38 -3.09
C SER A 256 9.72 -9.67 -2.70
N ASN A 257 8.99 -8.68 -2.16
CA ASN A 257 7.62 -8.87 -1.68
C ASN A 257 6.59 -8.56 -2.76
N SER A 258 6.09 -9.60 -3.44
CA SER A 258 5.08 -9.47 -4.51
C SER A 258 3.69 -9.03 -4.04
N THR A 259 3.43 -9.03 -2.74
CA THR A 259 2.16 -8.55 -2.16
C THR A 259 2.23 -7.06 -1.77
N PHE A 260 3.36 -6.40 -2.02
CA PHE A 260 3.59 -4.99 -1.66
C PHE A 260 3.33 -4.71 -0.18
N ARG A 261 3.72 -5.64 0.68
CA ARG A 261 3.64 -5.44 2.13
C ARG A 261 4.87 -4.69 2.61
N GLY A 262 4.66 -3.53 3.26
CA GLY A 262 5.72 -2.79 3.90
C GLY A 262 6.39 -3.60 4.99
N THR A 263 7.71 -3.48 5.13
CA THR A 263 8.47 -4.16 6.18
C THR A 263 9.00 -3.13 7.16
N ALA A 264 8.66 -3.31 8.42
CA ALA A 264 9.10 -2.40 9.47
C ALA A 264 10.63 -2.29 9.52
N GLY A 265 11.11 -1.06 9.53
CA GLY A 265 12.55 -0.74 9.47
C GLY A 265 13.12 -0.63 8.06
N SER A 266 12.42 -1.07 7.01
CA SER A 266 12.87 -0.84 5.64
C SER A 266 12.76 0.63 5.27
N LEU A 267 13.83 1.20 4.73
CA LEU A 267 13.88 2.59 4.29
C LEU A 267 13.82 2.74 2.77
N PHE A 268 14.01 1.66 2.02
CA PHE A 268 13.90 1.64 0.56
C PHE A 268 13.01 0.48 0.09
N GLY A 269 12.26 0.69 -0.97
CA GLY A 269 11.43 -0.33 -1.62
C GLY A 269 10.27 0.26 -2.42
N GLN A 270 9.28 -0.57 -2.65
CA GLN A 270 8.07 -0.22 -3.41
C GLN A 270 7.02 0.45 -2.52
N LEU A 271 6.09 1.17 -3.15
CA LEU A 271 4.96 1.77 -2.44
C LEU A 271 4.09 0.65 -1.84
N PRO A 272 3.92 0.60 -0.51
CA PRO A 272 3.26 -0.52 0.12
C PRO A 272 1.73 -0.45 -0.02
N ALA A 273 1.12 -1.58 -0.31
CA ALA A 273 -0.33 -1.76 -0.20
C ALA A 273 -0.77 -1.99 1.25
N THR A 274 0.07 -2.64 2.06
CA THR A 274 -0.18 -2.95 3.46
C THR A 274 1.04 -2.62 4.33
N GLN A 275 0.81 -2.32 5.62
CA GLN A 275 1.85 -1.98 6.58
C GLN A 275 1.79 -2.86 7.83
N PRO A 276 2.94 -3.27 8.40
CA PRO A 276 2.96 -3.80 9.75
C PRO A 276 2.73 -2.68 10.77
N GLY A 277 1.99 -2.96 11.83
CA GLY A 277 1.95 -2.13 13.02
C GLY A 277 1.00 -0.93 13.03
N ALA A 278 0.27 -0.64 11.94
CA ALA A 278 -0.83 0.33 12.00
C ALA A 278 -2.12 -0.42 12.33
N GLY A 279 -2.47 -0.53 13.62
CA GLY A 279 -3.67 -1.25 14.04
C GLY A 279 -4.97 -0.58 13.61
N PRO A 280 -6.02 -1.36 13.28
CA PRO A 280 -7.33 -0.81 13.03
C PRO A 280 -7.85 -0.04 14.24
N ASN A 281 -7.57 -0.49 15.46
CA ASN A 281 -7.89 0.23 16.67
C ASN A 281 -7.22 1.59 16.73
N SER A 282 -5.93 1.68 16.39
CA SER A 282 -5.20 2.95 16.33
C SER A 282 -5.77 3.88 15.24
N LEU A 283 -6.02 3.36 14.03
CA LEU A 283 -6.61 4.14 12.94
C LEU A 283 -8.05 4.55 13.25
N LEU A 284 -8.83 3.65 13.85
CA LEU A 284 -10.19 3.91 14.26
C LEU A 284 -10.25 4.97 15.38
N GLN A 285 -9.43 4.85 16.42
CA GLN A 285 -9.36 5.81 17.52
C GLN A 285 -8.90 7.19 17.04
N LYS A 286 -7.92 7.26 16.12
CA LYS A 286 -7.51 8.52 15.48
C LYS A 286 -8.63 9.13 14.65
N SER A 287 -9.34 8.33 13.88
CA SER A 287 -10.53 8.78 13.12
C SER A 287 -11.61 9.33 14.05
N THR A 288 -11.92 8.61 15.12
CA THR A 288 -12.91 8.99 16.13
C THR A 288 -12.50 10.26 16.87
N SER A 289 -11.22 10.39 17.25
CA SER A 289 -10.66 11.58 17.89
C SER A 289 -10.71 12.81 16.96
N ALA A 290 -10.35 12.64 15.69
CA ALA A 290 -10.41 13.70 14.69
C ALA A 290 -11.85 14.19 14.48
N LEU A 291 -12.81 13.27 14.39
CA LEU A 291 -14.23 13.61 14.24
C LEU A 291 -14.78 14.31 15.51
N THR A 292 -14.40 13.83 16.69
CA THR A 292 -14.79 14.45 17.97
C THR A 292 -14.28 15.89 18.06
N THR A 293 -13.04 16.12 17.68
CA THR A 293 -12.43 17.45 17.65
C THR A 293 -13.15 18.35 16.65
N ALA A 294 -13.36 17.87 15.42
CA ALA A 294 -14.06 18.60 14.37
C ALA A 294 -15.50 18.98 14.78
N LYS A 295 -16.25 18.04 15.36
CA LYS A 295 -17.59 18.27 15.93
C LYS A 295 -17.56 19.34 17.02
N THR A 296 -16.59 19.29 17.92
CA THR A 296 -16.46 20.28 19.00
C THR A 296 -16.20 21.69 18.45
N VAL A 297 -15.34 21.81 17.43
CA VAL A 297 -15.09 23.07 16.73
C VAL A 297 -16.37 23.59 16.06
N LEU A 298 -17.15 22.72 15.39
CA LEU A 298 -18.42 23.10 14.77
C LEU A 298 -19.45 23.57 15.79
N ALA A 299 -19.56 22.87 16.92
CA ALA A 299 -20.51 23.23 17.98
C ALA A 299 -20.14 24.57 18.66
N GLY A 300 -18.85 24.93 18.69
CA GLY A 300 -18.37 26.21 19.25
C GLY A 300 -18.32 27.37 18.25
N ALA A 301 -18.55 27.14 16.97
CA ALA A 301 -18.45 28.16 15.93
C ALA A 301 -19.63 29.13 15.97
N SER A 302 -19.36 30.42 16.20
CA SER A 302 -20.36 31.46 16.39
C SER A 302 -20.69 32.27 15.15
N THR A 303 -19.76 32.38 14.21
CA THR A 303 -19.98 33.11 12.94
C THR A 303 -20.25 32.10 11.80
N ALA A 304 -21.01 32.55 10.79
CA ALA A 304 -21.33 31.73 9.63
C ALA A 304 -20.07 31.32 8.84
N SER A 305 -19.03 32.16 8.84
CA SER A 305 -17.73 31.85 8.22
C SER A 305 -17.01 30.73 8.99
N ASP A 306 -16.96 30.82 10.33
CA ASP A 306 -16.33 29.79 11.18
C ASP A 306 -17.10 28.47 11.09
N GLN A 307 -18.43 28.52 11.05
CA GLN A 307 -19.30 27.37 10.85
C GLN A 307 -19.02 26.69 9.50
N MET A 308 -18.83 27.47 8.43
CA MET A 308 -18.49 26.92 7.10
C MET A 308 -17.11 26.23 7.12
N ALA A 309 -16.11 26.85 7.72
CA ALA A 309 -14.79 26.25 7.86
C ALA A 309 -14.84 24.97 8.71
N ALA A 310 -15.59 24.96 9.80
CA ALA A 310 -15.77 23.79 10.67
C ALA A 310 -16.54 22.65 9.98
N LEU A 311 -17.55 22.95 9.14
CA LEU A 311 -18.26 21.96 8.34
C LEU A 311 -17.34 21.23 7.37
N ILE A 312 -16.38 21.93 6.74
CA ILE A 312 -15.38 21.33 5.86
C ILE A 312 -14.54 20.33 6.65
N VAL A 313 -14.06 20.68 7.84
CA VAL A 313 -13.26 19.79 8.68
C VAL A 313 -14.05 18.56 9.14
N VAL A 314 -15.34 18.71 9.47
CA VAL A 314 -16.22 17.58 9.81
C VAL A 314 -16.43 16.66 8.59
N SER A 315 -16.64 17.24 7.41
CA SER A 315 -16.78 16.49 6.16
C SER A 315 -15.53 15.69 5.82
N ASP A 316 -14.34 16.28 5.98
CA ASP A 316 -13.06 15.62 5.73
C ASP A 316 -12.83 14.47 6.72
N ALA A 317 -13.09 14.69 8.02
CA ALA A 317 -12.99 13.64 9.04
C ALA A 317 -13.96 12.48 8.79
N ALA A 318 -15.20 12.77 8.39
CA ALA A 318 -16.20 11.75 8.04
C ALA A 318 -15.83 10.99 6.77
N THR A 319 -15.29 11.67 5.76
CA THR A 319 -14.80 11.05 4.51
C THR A 319 -13.66 10.08 4.79
N TYR A 320 -12.71 10.48 5.62
CA TYR A 320 -11.62 9.61 6.07
C TYR A 320 -12.16 8.37 6.80
N ALA A 321 -13.06 8.58 7.77
CA ALA A 321 -13.70 7.50 8.53
C ALA A 321 -14.41 6.51 7.61
N ARG A 322 -15.23 7.02 6.67
CA ARG A 322 -15.97 6.20 5.69
C ARG A 322 -15.04 5.27 4.91
N ALA A 323 -13.94 5.80 4.43
CA ALA A 323 -13.01 5.04 3.64
C ALA A 323 -12.23 4.00 4.48
N LEU A 324 -11.92 4.31 5.74
CA LEU A 324 -11.34 3.35 6.68
C LEU A 324 -12.29 2.17 6.92
N TYR A 325 -13.58 2.43 7.13
CA TYR A 325 -14.57 1.37 7.38
C TYR A 325 -14.80 0.48 6.15
N ASP A 326 -14.78 1.03 4.94
CA ASP A 326 -14.84 0.25 3.71
C ASP A 326 -13.64 -0.70 3.58
N LYS A 327 -12.45 -0.22 3.91
CA LYS A 327 -11.24 -1.02 3.89
C LYS A 327 -11.25 -2.13 4.94
N LEU A 328 -11.70 -1.82 6.16
CA LEU A 328 -11.90 -2.80 7.23
C LEU A 328 -12.85 -3.92 6.80
N TYR A 329 -13.97 -3.56 6.18
CA TYR A 329 -14.92 -4.52 5.61
C TYR A 329 -14.26 -5.45 4.60
N GLY A 330 -13.50 -4.90 3.64
CA GLY A 330 -12.83 -5.68 2.61
C GLY A 330 -11.86 -6.71 3.18
N VAL A 331 -11.01 -6.27 4.10
CA VAL A 331 -9.98 -7.12 4.73
C VAL A 331 -10.62 -8.21 5.61
N ALA A 332 -11.58 -7.83 6.44
CA ALA A 332 -12.25 -8.77 7.33
C ALA A 332 -13.10 -9.80 6.56
N SER A 333 -13.80 -9.37 5.50
CA SER A 333 -14.56 -10.28 4.63
C SER A 333 -13.67 -11.28 3.91
N ALA A 334 -12.53 -10.84 3.39
CA ALA A 334 -11.55 -11.72 2.74
C ALA A 334 -10.99 -12.76 3.72
N LEU A 335 -10.62 -12.34 4.93
CA LEU A 335 -10.15 -13.26 5.96
C LEU A 335 -11.23 -14.27 6.38
N ALA A 336 -12.48 -13.81 6.55
CA ALA A 336 -13.60 -14.68 6.92
C ALA A 336 -13.81 -15.80 5.88
N LEU A 337 -13.73 -15.46 4.59
CA LEU A 337 -13.87 -16.42 3.50
C LEU A 337 -12.74 -17.46 3.50
N VAL A 338 -11.49 -17.00 3.58
CA VAL A 338 -10.33 -17.91 3.56
C VAL A 338 -10.31 -18.81 4.78
N ALA A 339 -10.64 -18.28 5.96
CA ALA A 339 -10.74 -19.05 7.19
C ALA A 339 -11.88 -20.07 7.15
N GLY A 340 -13.04 -19.70 6.59
CA GLY A 340 -14.16 -20.62 6.37
C GLY A 340 -13.79 -21.79 5.46
N ASN A 341 -13.08 -21.53 4.38
CA ASN A 341 -12.57 -22.55 3.47
C ASN A 341 -11.58 -23.50 4.16
N ALA A 342 -10.65 -22.95 4.95
CA ALA A 342 -9.69 -23.75 5.71
C ALA A 342 -10.39 -24.63 6.75
N ARG A 343 -11.33 -24.07 7.54
CA ARG A 343 -12.16 -24.83 8.50
C ARG A 343 -12.84 -26.02 7.83
N THR A 344 -13.49 -25.78 6.69
CA THR A 344 -14.21 -26.85 5.98
C THR A 344 -13.27 -27.93 5.48
N ALA A 345 -12.15 -27.55 4.87
CA ALA A 345 -11.19 -28.51 4.33
C ALA A 345 -10.51 -29.36 5.42
N PHE A 346 -10.05 -28.74 6.50
CA PHE A 346 -9.40 -29.44 7.60
C PHE A 346 -10.38 -30.26 8.45
N GLY A 347 -11.61 -29.78 8.65
CA GLY A 347 -12.67 -30.53 9.32
C GLY A 347 -13.10 -31.78 8.54
N LYS A 348 -13.09 -31.68 7.20
CA LYS A 348 -13.30 -32.86 6.35
C LYS A 348 -12.18 -33.87 6.49
N LEU A 349 -10.94 -33.44 6.42
CA LEU A 349 -9.76 -34.32 6.59
C LEU A 349 -9.79 -35.04 7.95
N ASP A 350 -10.11 -34.33 9.05
CA ASP A 350 -10.28 -34.94 10.38
C ASP A 350 -11.37 -36.04 10.36
N THR A 351 -12.52 -35.74 9.77
CA THR A 351 -13.63 -36.70 9.64
C THR A 351 -13.25 -37.92 8.82
N ASP A 352 -12.55 -37.72 7.71
CA ASP A 352 -12.14 -38.82 6.81
C ASP A 352 -11.03 -39.69 7.48
N ILE A 353 -10.14 -39.10 8.25
CA ILE A 353 -9.17 -39.84 9.07
C ILE A 353 -9.88 -40.67 10.14
N ASN A 354 -10.83 -40.08 10.85
CA ASN A 354 -11.62 -40.78 11.84
C ASN A 354 -12.32 -42.02 11.25
N SER A 355 -12.97 -41.83 10.11
CA SER A 355 -13.64 -42.89 9.37
C SER A 355 -12.67 -44.03 8.97
N ALA A 356 -11.55 -43.65 8.34
CA ALA A 356 -10.56 -44.61 7.86
C ALA A 356 -9.84 -45.37 9.00
N THR A 357 -9.65 -44.74 10.17
CA THR A 357 -8.97 -45.36 11.31
C THR A 357 -9.91 -46.19 12.21
N SER A 358 -11.21 -46.18 11.96
CA SER A 358 -12.25 -46.82 12.81
C SER A 358 -12.06 -48.33 13.03
N ASN A 359 -11.54 -49.02 12.03
CA ASN A 359 -11.25 -50.45 12.09
C ASN A 359 -9.78 -50.79 12.43
N ASN A 360 -8.96 -49.82 12.84
CA ASN A 360 -7.53 -49.93 13.11
C ASN A 360 -6.68 -50.46 11.92
N ARG A 361 -7.13 -50.24 10.70
CA ARG A 361 -6.44 -50.68 9.48
C ARG A 361 -6.62 -49.61 8.41
N ILE A 362 -5.56 -49.28 7.69
CA ILE A 362 -5.60 -48.33 6.57
C ILE A 362 -5.33 -49.07 5.28
N SER A 363 -6.31 -49.24 4.44
CA SER A 363 -6.18 -49.81 3.10
C SER A 363 -5.28 -48.97 2.19
N ALA A 364 -4.81 -49.57 1.10
CA ALA A 364 -4.00 -48.85 0.11
C ALA A 364 -4.76 -47.70 -0.53
N THR A 365 -6.08 -47.86 -0.75
CA THR A 365 -6.95 -46.83 -1.32
C THR A 365 -7.16 -45.70 -0.34
N GLU A 366 -7.52 -45.98 0.92
CA GLU A 366 -7.68 -44.94 1.96
C GLU A 366 -6.41 -44.13 2.15
N ARG A 367 -5.24 -44.84 2.21
CA ARG A 367 -3.95 -44.15 2.29
C ARG A 367 -3.69 -43.23 1.12
N THR A 368 -3.98 -43.64 -0.11
CA THR A 368 -3.79 -42.79 -1.31
C THR A 368 -4.72 -41.58 -1.25
N ASN A 369 -5.97 -41.79 -0.89
CA ASN A 369 -6.95 -40.70 -0.79
C ASN A 369 -6.58 -39.72 0.32
N LEU A 370 -6.26 -40.21 1.53
CA LEU A 370 -5.88 -39.33 2.65
C LEU A 370 -4.58 -38.56 2.38
N ARG A 371 -3.61 -39.16 1.68
CA ARG A 371 -2.39 -38.43 1.25
C ARG A 371 -2.72 -37.30 0.27
N ALA A 372 -3.53 -37.60 -0.73
CA ALA A 372 -3.96 -36.60 -1.71
C ALA A 372 -4.73 -35.46 -1.04
N GLU A 373 -5.64 -35.79 -0.14
CA GLU A 373 -6.42 -34.80 0.61
C GLU A 373 -5.52 -33.97 1.54
N ALA A 374 -4.62 -34.59 2.31
CA ALA A 374 -3.67 -33.91 3.18
C ALA A 374 -2.74 -32.95 2.41
N ILE A 375 -2.39 -33.28 1.17
CA ILE A 375 -1.65 -32.38 0.28
C ILE A 375 -2.54 -31.22 -0.16
N THR A 376 -3.79 -31.49 -0.54
CA THR A 376 -4.72 -30.49 -1.05
C THR A 376 -5.07 -29.44 0.01
N VAL A 377 -5.37 -29.85 1.25
CA VAL A 377 -5.72 -28.91 2.33
C VAL A 377 -4.55 -28.02 2.75
N LYS A 378 -3.30 -28.41 2.46
CA LYS A 378 -2.11 -27.57 2.70
C LYS A 378 -2.23 -26.21 2.00
N THR A 379 -2.83 -26.15 0.82
CA THR A 379 -3.05 -24.89 0.10
C THR A 379 -3.97 -23.95 0.90
N ASN A 380 -5.03 -24.49 1.52
CA ASN A 380 -5.91 -23.72 2.39
C ASN A 380 -5.19 -23.21 3.65
N LEU A 381 -4.30 -23.99 4.21
CA LEU A 381 -3.47 -23.58 5.36
C LEU A 381 -2.55 -22.41 4.99
N THR A 382 -1.85 -22.52 3.88
CA THR A 382 -0.97 -21.45 3.39
C THR A 382 -1.76 -20.15 3.10
N ALA A 383 -2.93 -20.28 2.47
CA ALA A 383 -3.81 -19.16 2.22
C ALA A 383 -4.31 -18.52 3.52
N LEU A 384 -4.70 -19.33 4.52
CA LEU A 384 -5.13 -18.85 5.82
C LEU A 384 -4.01 -18.12 6.58
N GLN A 385 -2.81 -18.69 6.61
CA GLN A 385 -1.65 -18.07 7.26
C GLN A 385 -1.31 -16.72 6.62
N SER A 386 -1.32 -16.63 5.29
CA SER A 386 -1.10 -15.38 4.58
C SER A 386 -2.20 -14.36 4.87
N ALA A 387 -3.47 -14.75 4.73
CA ALA A 387 -4.59 -13.85 4.98
C ALA A 387 -4.63 -13.34 6.43
N LEU A 388 -4.32 -14.20 7.40
CA LEU A 388 -4.25 -13.82 8.81
C LEU A 388 -3.12 -12.84 9.08
N LEU A 389 -1.94 -13.09 8.50
CA LEU A 389 -0.80 -12.17 8.57
C LEU A 389 -1.12 -10.81 7.93
N ASP A 390 -1.78 -10.82 6.78
CA ASP A 390 -2.14 -9.60 6.04
C ASP A 390 -3.29 -8.83 6.70
N SER A 391 -4.21 -9.52 7.37
CA SER A 391 -5.33 -8.88 8.07
C SER A 391 -4.95 -8.22 9.39
N GLY A 392 -3.96 -8.78 10.11
CA GLY A 392 -3.61 -8.34 11.46
C GLY A 392 -4.66 -8.66 12.54
N ILE A 393 -5.58 -9.59 12.32
CA ILE A 393 -6.64 -9.97 13.27
C ILE A 393 -6.20 -11.14 14.13
N ASP A 394 -6.37 -11.02 15.47
CA ASP A 394 -6.30 -12.12 16.44
C ASP A 394 -7.69 -12.36 17.06
N PRO A 395 -8.32 -13.49 16.78
CA PRO A 395 -9.70 -13.76 17.23
C PRO A 395 -9.83 -14.25 18.67
N PHE A 396 -8.71 -14.58 19.34
CA PHE A 396 -8.74 -15.24 20.64
C PHE A 396 -9.44 -14.44 21.75
N PRO A 397 -9.23 -13.12 21.93
CA PRO A 397 -9.94 -12.36 22.93
C PRO A 397 -11.46 -12.37 22.79
N GLY A 398 -11.95 -12.35 21.55
CA GLY A 398 -13.38 -12.45 21.26
C GLY A 398 -13.97 -13.79 21.67
N GLU A 399 -13.25 -14.89 21.44
CA GLU A 399 -13.67 -16.22 21.85
C GLU A 399 -13.70 -16.36 23.38
N VAL A 400 -12.69 -15.86 24.09
CA VAL A 400 -12.69 -15.83 25.55
C VAL A 400 -13.91 -15.07 26.08
N LEU A 401 -14.24 -13.92 25.50
CA LEU A 401 -15.40 -13.13 25.87
C LEU A 401 -16.70 -13.91 25.67
N ALA A 402 -16.88 -14.51 24.51
CA ALA A 402 -18.09 -15.27 24.16
C ALA A 402 -18.31 -16.43 25.13
N GLN A 403 -17.26 -17.23 25.38
CA GLN A 403 -17.34 -18.38 26.27
C GLN A 403 -17.54 -17.97 27.74
N ASN A 404 -17.01 -16.84 28.18
CA ASN A 404 -17.26 -16.29 29.50
C ASN A 404 -18.73 -15.83 29.68
N ILE A 405 -19.34 -15.27 28.66
CA ILE A 405 -20.77 -14.88 28.71
C ILE A 405 -21.63 -16.13 28.94
N VAL A 406 -21.36 -17.22 28.20
CA VAL A 406 -22.07 -18.50 28.40
C VAL A 406 -21.83 -19.06 29.80
N LEU A 407 -20.58 -18.98 30.30
CA LEU A 407 -20.26 -19.39 31.66
C LEU A 407 -21.06 -18.63 32.71
N GLN A 408 -21.15 -17.31 32.59
CA GLN A 408 -21.95 -16.45 33.51
C GLN A 408 -23.43 -16.85 33.49
N GLN A 409 -24.01 -17.15 32.33
CA GLN A 409 -25.40 -17.59 32.21
C GLN A 409 -25.60 -18.95 32.88
N ARG A 410 -24.66 -19.92 32.69
CA ARG A 410 -24.74 -21.22 33.37
C ARG A 410 -24.58 -21.11 34.87
N LEU A 411 -23.65 -20.23 35.34
CA LEU A 411 -23.47 -19.95 36.76
C LEU A 411 -24.73 -19.33 37.35
N ALA A 412 -25.35 -18.33 36.73
CA ALA A 412 -26.59 -17.73 37.20
C ALA A 412 -27.73 -18.77 37.35
N THR A 413 -27.88 -19.64 36.32
CA THR A 413 -28.88 -20.72 36.37
C THR A 413 -28.61 -21.72 37.47
N ALA A 414 -27.39 -22.17 37.65
CA ALA A 414 -27.00 -23.13 38.69
C ALA A 414 -27.15 -22.54 40.10
N THR A 415 -26.91 -21.25 40.28
CA THR A 415 -27.10 -20.54 41.56
C THR A 415 -28.58 -20.36 41.87
N ALA A 416 -29.40 -19.96 40.89
CA ALA A 416 -30.83 -19.73 41.09
C ALA A 416 -31.61 -21.03 41.30
N THR A 417 -31.20 -22.10 40.64
CA THR A 417 -31.88 -23.40 40.66
C THR A 417 -30.85 -24.53 40.77
N PRO A 418 -30.32 -24.77 42.00
CA PRO A 418 -29.33 -25.84 42.19
C PRO A 418 -29.93 -27.22 41.86
N SER A 419 -29.32 -27.88 40.88
CA SER A 419 -29.67 -29.24 40.43
C SER A 419 -28.46 -29.92 39.77
N ALA A 420 -28.47 -31.24 39.73
CA ALA A 420 -27.46 -32.03 39.08
C ALA A 420 -27.29 -31.62 37.61
N ALA A 421 -28.41 -31.39 36.90
CA ALA A 421 -28.38 -30.97 35.50
C ALA A 421 -27.72 -29.58 35.30
N ASN A 422 -28.06 -28.62 36.15
CA ASN A 422 -27.50 -27.27 36.04
C ASN A 422 -26.01 -27.24 36.39
N PHE A 423 -25.54 -27.99 37.40
CA PHE A 423 -24.12 -28.12 37.70
C PHE A 423 -23.37 -28.93 36.65
N THR A 424 -24.02 -29.92 36.02
CA THR A 424 -23.45 -30.62 34.86
C THR A 424 -23.28 -29.66 33.68
N ALA A 425 -24.26 -28.79 33.40
CA ALA A 425 -24.16 -27.76 32.34
C ALA A 425 -23.02 -26.73 32.64
N LEU A 426 -22.87 -26.33 33.90
CA LEU A 426 -21.76 -25.45 34.35
C LEU A 426 -20.41 -26.14 34.17
N LYS A 427 -20.29 -27.42 34.58
CA LYS A 427 -19.09 -28.24 34.39
C LYS A 427 -18.70 -28.32 32.90
N ASN A 428 -19.67 -28.63 32.04
CA ASN A 428 -19.43 -28.74 30.59
C ASN A 428 -18.91 -27.43 29.99
N GLN A 429 -19.46 -26.30 30.40
CA GLN A 429 -18.98 -25.00 29.95
C GLN A 429 -17.56 -24.68 30.48
N ALA A 430 -17.25 -25.04 31.70
CA ALA A 430 -15.88 -24.91 32.23
C ALA A 430 -14.89 -25.83 31.48
N THR A 431 -15.32 -27.02 31.05
CA THR A 431 -14.53 -27.92 30.20
C THR A 431 -14.24 -27.30 28.83
N VAL A 432 -15.20 -26.59 28.22
CA VAL A 432 -14.96 -25.84 26.98
C VAL A 432 -13.88 -24.78 27.16
N LEU A 433 -13.85 -24.10 28.30
CA LEU A 433 -12.81 -23.10 28.62
C LEU A 433 -11.45 -23.76 28.90
N VAL A 434 -11.41 -24.93 29.54
CA VAL A 434 -10.16 -25.71 29.69
C VAL A 434 -9.58 -26.05 28.32
N ASP A 435 -10.40 -26.55 27.40
CA ASP A 435 -10.00 -26.88 26.04
C ASP A 435 -9.50 -25.64 25.28
N LEU A 436 -10.24 -24.55 25.33
CA LEU A 436 -9.85 -23.26 24.72
C LEU A 436 -8.47 -22.78 25.21
N PHE A 437 -8.29 -22.72 26.53
CA PHE A 437 -7.05 -22.20 27.13
C PHE A 437 -5.86 -23.15 26.92
N SER A 438 -6.08 -24.45 26.90
CA SER A 438 -5.02 -25.44 26.68
C SER A 438 -4.48 -25.46 25.25
N ARG A 439 -5.29 -25.02 24.28
CA ARG A 439 -4.87 -24.91 22.86
C ARG A 439 -4.06 -23.65 22.58
N SER A 440 -4.04 -22.70 23.48
CA SER A 440 -3.39 -21.42 23.27
C SER A 440 -1.91 -21.49 23.59
N ALA A 441 -1.09 -20.91 22.72
CA ALA A 441 0.35 -20.72 22.92
C ALA A 441 0.70 -19.25 22.78
N THR A 442 1.55 -18.74 23.68
CA THR A 442 2.00 -17.34 23.62
C THR A 442 3.40 -17.19 24.24
N PRO A 443 4.32 -16.45 23.60
CA PRO A 443 5.61 -16.10 24.18
C PRO A 443 5.54 -14.93 25.16
N ASN A 444 4.43 -14.18 25.21
CA ASN A 444 4.29 -13.01 26.10
C ASN A 444 4.11 -13.46 27.54
N PRO A 445 5.05 -13.13 28.47
CA PRO A 445 4.97 -13.58 29.86
C PRO A 445 3.74 -13.03 30.60
N ASP A 446 3.25 -11.83 30.25
CA ASP A 446 2.09 -11.24 30.90
C ASP A 446 0.82 -12.04 30.54
N ILE A 447 0.67 -12.39 29.27
CA ILE A 447 -0.44 -13.20 28.78
C ILE A 447 -0.31 -14.64 29.27
N THR A 448 0.89 -15.21 29.28
CA THR A 448 1.14 -16.57 29.77
C THR A 448 0.68 -16.71 31.23
N ALA A 449 0.97 -15.75 32.10
CA ALA A 449 0.52 -15.76 33.47
C ALA A 449 -1.01 -15.71 33.60
N ALA A 450 -1.66 -14.80 32.86
CA ALA A 450 -3.12 -14.67 32.81
C ALA A 450 -3.80 -15.94 32.23
N LEU A 451 -3.22 -16.54 31.22
CA LEU A 451 -3.66 -17.79 30.60
C LEU A 451 -3.57 -18.96 31.57
N THR A 452 -2.46 -19.11 32.29
CA THR A 452 -2.26 -20.14 33.31
C THR A 452 -3.28 -20.01 34.43
N ASN A 453 -3.54 -18.77 34.91
CA ASN A 453 -4.55 -18.50 35.93
C ASN A 453 -5.97 -18.86 35.44
N ALA A 454 -6.30 -18.54 34.20
CA ALA A 454 -7.59 -18.88 33.61
C ALA A 454 -7.76 -20.38 33.44
N LEU A 455 -6.73 -21.09 32.98
CA LEU A 455 -6.71 -22.53 32.84
C LEU A 455 -6.90 -23.25 34.20
N ASN A 456 -6.17 -22.82 35.23
CA ASN A 456 -6.31 -23.38 36.60
C ASN A 456 -7.72 -23.13 37.15
N ALA A 457 -8.28 -21.93 36.96
CA ALA A 457 -9.63 -21.62 37.42
C ALA A 457 -10.70 -22.45 36.68
N ALA A 458 -10.50 -22.70 35.37
CA ALA A 458 -11.39 -23.57 34.58
C ALA A 458 -11.34 -25.01 35.08
N ALA A 459 -10.16 -25.57 35.31
CA ALA A 459 -10.00 -26.94 35.86
C ALA A 459 -10.60 -27.09 37.27
N ALA A 460 -10.42 -26.09 38.16
CA ALA A 460 -11.06 -26.07 39.47
C ALA A 460 -12.59 -26.02 39.39
N THR A 461 -13.14 -25.27 38.43
CA THR A 461 -14.58 -25.18 38.20
C THR A 461 -15.15 -26.50 37.69
N VAL A 462 -14.44 -27.19 36.77
CA VAL A 462 -14.85 -28.56 36.31
C VAL A 462 -15.00 -29.50 37.51
N THR A 463 -14.02 -29.52 38.42
CA THR A 463 -13.99 -30.41 39.58
C THR A 463 -15.10 -30.06 40.60
N ALA A 464 -15.24 -28.79 40.93
CA ALA A 464 -16.23 -28.32 41.88
C ALA A 464 -17.68 -28.50 41.37
N ALA A 465 -17.92 -28.21 40.09
CA ALA A 465 -19.23 -28.40 39.46
C ALA A 465 -19.60 -29.88 39.31
N ALA A 466 -18.63 -30.77 39.09
CA ALA A 466 -18.85 -32.20 39.09
C ALA A 466 -19.29 -32.71 40.49
N SER A 467 -18.64 -32.21 41.55
CA SER A 467 -19.02 -32.57 42.93
C SER A 467 -20.42 -32.06 43.29
N ALA A 468 -20.76 -30.82 42.92
CA ALA A 468 -22.10 -30.28 43.12
C ALA A 468 -23.16 -31.00 42.30
N ALA A 469 -22.85 -31.49 41.08
CA ALA A 469 -23.77 -32.30 40.28
C ALA A 469 -24.08 -33.66 40.92
N ALA A 470 -23.08 -34.24 41.63
CA ALA A 470 -23.27 -35.50 42.35
C ALA A 470 -24.07 -35.35 43.65
N ALA A 471 -24.06 -34.16 44.24
CA ALA A 471 -24.79 -33.87 45.51
C ALA A 471 -25.47 -32.48 45.43
N PRO A 472 -26.51 -32.29 44.59
CA PRO A 472 -27.11 -30.99 44.25
C PRO A 472 -27.87 -30.30 45.41
N THR A 473 -28.04 -30.99 46.54
CA THR A 473 -28.66 -30.45 47.76
C THR A 473 -27.62 -30.10 48.84
N ASN A 474 -26.32 -30.39 48.63
CA ASN A 474 -25.26 -30.11 49.57
C ASN A 474 -24.79 -28.65 49.42
N ALA A 475 -25.15 -27.82 50.40
CA ALA A 475 -24.86 -26.39 50.40
C ALA A 475 -23.36 -26.07 50.28
N ALA A 476 -22.49 -26.87 50.89
CA ALA A 476 -21.03 -26.66 50.80
C ALA A 476 -20.51 -26.92 49.39
N GLN A 477 -20.98 -27.97 48.71
CA GLN A 477 -20.58 -28.27 47.32
C GLN A 477 -21.18 -27.28 46.31
N ILE A 478 -22.39 -26.79 46.55
CA ILE A 478 -22.99 -25.72 45.76
C ILE A 478 -22.15 -24.44 45.91
N ALA A 479 -21.81 -24.06 47.15
CA ALA A 479 -21.00 -22.86 47.40
C ALA A 479 -19.58 -22.99 46.76
N ALA A 480 -18.97 -24.18 46.83
CA ALA A 480 -17.67 -24.43 46.15
C ALA A 480 -17.76 -24.29 44.64
N ALA A 481 -18.78 -24.86 44.01
CA ALA A 481 -18.98 -24.76 42.56
C ALA A 481 -19.27 -23.34 42.07
N THR A 482 -20.11 -22.60 42.80
CA THR A 482 -20.43 -21.21 42.47
C THR A 482 -19.22 -20.29 42.68
N GLY A 483 -18.46 -20.46 43.76
CA GLY A 483 -17.21 -19.71 43.99
C GLY A 483 -16.11 -20.00 42.97
N ALA A 484 -15.92 -21.27 42.61
CA ALA A 484 -14.96 -21.61 41.57
C ALA A 484 -15.36 -21.00 40.17
N ALA A 485 -16.64 -21.05 39.83
CA ALA A 485 -17.13 -20.46 38.59
C ALA A 485 -17.02 -18.94 38.55
N GLN A 486 -17.26 -18.25 39.65
CA GLN A 486 -17.01 -16.80 39.79
C GLN A 486 -15.54 -16.45 39.62
N THR A 487 -14.65 -17.26 40.17
CA THR A 487 -13.18 -17.13 39.96
C THR A 487 -12.83 -17.31 38.51
N LEU A 488 -13.40 -18.31 37.80
CA LEU A 488 -13.18 -18.52 36.36
C LEU A 488 -13.67 -17.35 35.52
N VAL A 489 -14.86 -16.81 35.78
CA VAL A 489 -15.38 -15.61 35.12
C VAL A 489 -14.39 -14.44 35.24
N SER A 490 -13.88 -14.20 36.47
CA SER A 490 -12.91 -13.14 36.73
C SER A 490 -11.58 -13.37 36.03
N ALA A 491 -11.09 -14.62 36.02
CA ALA A 491 -9.83 -14.99 35.37
C ALA A 491 -9.93 -14.88 33.82
N GLY A 492 -11.06 -15.29 33.23
CA GLY A 492 -11.31 -15.13 31.81
C GLY A 492 -11.41 -13.65 31.37
N ASN A 493 -12.08 -12.81 32.16
CA ASN A 493 -12.10 -11.36 31.91
C ASN A 493 -10.70 -10.74 32.07
N SER A 494 -9.91 -11.17 33.06
CA SER A 494 -8.54 -10.74 33.25
C SER A 494 -7.67 -11.13 32.05
N LEU A 495 -7.76 -12.37 31.58
CA LEU A 495 -7.04 -12.84 30.39
C LEU A 495 -7.40 -11.98 29.16
N ARG A 496 -8.69 -11.80 28.86
CA ARG A 496 -9.13 -10.95 27.75
C ARG A 496 -8.57 -9.53 27.87
N ASN A 497 -8.68 -8.92 29.03
CA ASN A 497 -8.18 -7.56 29.27
C ASN A 497 -6.66 -7.48 29.15
N THR A 498 -5.92 -8.49 29.62
CA THR A 498 -4.46 -8.55 29.46
C THR A 498 -4.07 -8.64 28.00
N ILE A 499 -4.73 -9.48 27.20
CA ILE A 499 -4.47 -9.59 25.75
C ILE A 499 -4.76 -8.25 25.07
N THR A 500 -5.92 -7.63 25.34
CA THR A 500 -6.28 -6.34 24.76
C THR A 500 -5.29 -5.24 25.19
N ALA A 501 -4.91 -5.21 26.46
CA ALA A 501 -4.00 -4.21 27.02
C ALA A 501 -2.54 -4.41 26.60
N SER A 502 -2.15 -5.59 26.14
CA SER A 502 -0.79 -5.87 25.66
C SER A 502 -0.50 -5.34 24.24
N ARG A 503 -1.52 -4.93 23.53
CA ARG A 503 -1.38 -4.42 22.17
C ARG A 503 -0.71 -3.06 22.12
N VAL A 504 0.08 -2.85 21.06
CA VAL A 504 0.79 -1.60 20.81
C VAL A 504 0.58 -1.14 19.37
N ASN A 505 0.67 0.17 19.15
CA ASN A 505 0.43 0.77 17.84
C ASN A 505 1.65 0.70 16.91
N LEU A 506 2.85 0.53 17.46
CA LEU A 506 4.10 0.45 16.71
C LEU A 506 4.72 -0.94 16.84
N ASN A 507 5.35 -1.37 15.75
CA ASN A 507 6.16 -2.59 15.75
C ASN A 507 7.50 -2.34 16.49
N SER A 508 8.06 -3.37 17.11
CA SER A 508 9.34 -3.29 17.81
C SER A 508 10.49 -2.79 16.93
N SER A 509 10.47 -3.07 15.64
CA SER A 509 11.47 -2.60 14.68
C SER A 509 11.39 -1.08 14.45
N GLU A 510 10.26 -0.43 14.67
CA GLU A 510 10.14 1.03 14.61
C GLU A 510 10.97 1.72 15.72
N ILE A 511 11.29 0.99 16.79
CA ILE A 511 12.15 1.45 17.88
C ILE A 511 13.58 0.94 17.70
N SER A 512 13.76 -0.36 17.39
CA SER A 512 15.08 -0.99 17.33
C SER A 512 15.94 -0.48 16.18
N VAL A 513 15.34 -0.12 15.04
CA VAL A 513 16.09 0.43 13.89
C VAL A 513 16.68 1.81 14.19
N PRO A 514 15.90 2.81 14.66
CA PRO A 514 16.47 4.08 15.07
C PRO A 514 17.49 3.95 16.23
N ALA A 515 17.27 3.00 17.17
CA ALA A 515 18.25 2.71 18.22
C ALA A 515 19.57 2.15 17.66
N GLY A 516 19.50 1.30 16.61
CA GLY A 516 20.69 0.83 15.89
C GLY A 516 21.43 1.93 15.16
N GLN A 517 20.69 2.85 14.51
CA GLN A 517 21.27 4.03 13.88
C GLN A 517 21.96 4.97 14.91
N LEU A 518 21.32 5.15 16.05
CA LEU A 518 21.88 5.91 17.16
C LEU A 518 23.21 5.28 17.66
N SER A 519 23.28 3.95 17.69
CA SER A 519 24.52 3.22 18.04
C SER A 519 25.65 3.51 17.05
N ALA A 520 25.37 3.59 15.76
CA ALA A 520 26.35 3.94 14.73
C ALA A 520 26.83 5.40 14.89
N LEU A 521 25.93 6.34 15.16
CA LEU A 521 26.27 7.73 15.44
C LEU A 521 27.10 7.89 16.72
N LEU A 522 26.79 7.11 17.75
CA LEU A 522 27.58 7.06 18.98
C LEU A 522 29.00 6.54 18.72
N SER A 523 29.14 5.52 17.87
CA SER A 523 30.45 5.01 17.46
C SER A 523 31.24 6.08 16.69
N ALA A 524 30.59 6.92 15.89
CA ALA A 524 31.23 8.04 15.20
C ALA A 524 31.74 9.13 16.18
N VAL A 525 30.97 9.43 17.24
CA VAL A 525 31.42 10.33 18.32
C VAL A 525 32.63 9.74 19.06
N ALA A 526 32.61 8.43 19.31
CA ALA A 526 33.74 7.76 19.99
C ALA A 526 35.02 7.78 19.14
N ALA A 527 34.87 7.57 17.82
CA ALA A 527 36.01 7.56 16.88
C ALA A 527 36.57 8.97 16.59
N ASN A 528 35.70 9.99 16.54
CA ASN A 528 36.06 11.38 16.23
C ASN A 528 35.22 12.35 17.07
N PRO A 529 35.61 12.59 18.35
CA PRO A 529 34.88 13.51 19.21
C PRO A 529 34.95 14.95 18.67
N SER A 530 33.80 15.47 18.21
CA SER A 530 33.70 16.82 17.67
C SER A 530 32.24 17.35 17.84
N ALA A 531 32.10 18.67 17.75
CA ALA A 531 30.76 19.30 17.78
C ALA A 531 29.86 18.79 16.62
N THR A 532 30.48 18.49 15.46
CA THR A 532 29.73 17.97 14.29
C THR A 532 29.19 16.57 14.56
N THR A 533 30.00 15.65 15.11
CA THR A 533 29.54 14.29 15.43
C THR A 533 28.56 14.29 16.59
N ALA A 534 28.71 15.18 17.59
CA ALA A 534 27.74 15.37 18.66
C ALA A 534 26.42 15.92 18.15
N ALA A 535 26.42 16.86 17.21
CA ALA A 535 25.21 17.39 16.59
C ALA A 535 24.46 16.32 15.77
N ALA A 536 25.20 15.47 15.02
CA ALA A 536 24.59 14.33 14.32
C ALA A 536 23.95 13.34 15.29
N LEU A 537 24.60 13.04 16.40
CA LEU A 537 24.05 12.19 17.46
C LEU A 537 22.81 12.82 18.10
N ALA A 538 22.81 14.13 18.37
CA ALA A 538 21.66 14.86 18.91
C ALA A 538 20.44 14.77 17.96
N ALA A 539 20.65 14.87 16.66
CA ALA A 539 19.59 14.67 15.66
C ALA A 539 19.01 13.25 15.72
N GLY A 540 19.85 12.22 15.74
CA GLY A 540 19.40 10.83 15.88
C GLY A 540 18.65 10.54 17.19
N ILE A 541 19.03 11.19 18.29
CA ILE A 541 18.31 11.11 19.56
C ILE A 541 16.91 11.73 19.44
N THR A 542 16.82 12.90 18.79
CA THR A 542 15.54 13.60 18.56
C THR A 542 14.59 12.75 17.72
N ASP A 543 15.10 12.08 16.68
CA ASP A 543 14.32 11.16 15.84
C ASP A 543 13.76 9.99 16.67
N LEU A 544 14.60 9.35 17.49
CA LEU A 544 14.15 8.24 18.37
C LEU A 544 13.18 8.72 19.47
N GLN A 545 13.33 9.94 19.98
CA GLN A 545 12.36 10.53 20.90
C GLN A 545 10.99 10.72 20.25
N GLY A 546 10.95 11.18 18.99
CA GLY A 546 9.72 11.33 18.21
C GLY A 546 8.96 10.01 18.10
N VAL A 547 9.63 8.95 17.69
CA VAL A 547 9.05 7.60 17.62
C VAL A 547 8.59 7.12 19.00
N THR A 548 9.43 7.25 20.02
CA THR A 548 9.10 6.79 21.39
C THR A 548 7.91 7.55 21.97
N THR A 549 7.79 8.84 21.69
CA THR A 549 6.67 9.67 22.16
C THR A 549 5.35 9.28 21.52
N SER A 550 5.36 8.96 20.21
CA SER A 550 4.16 8.56 19.46
C SER A 550 3.72 7.12 19.78
N LEU A 551 4.54 6.33 20.47
CA LEU A 551 4.23 4.95 20.83
C LEU A 551 3.06 4.90 21.83
N ALA A 552 1.92 4.42 21.38
CA ALA A 552 0.80 4.10 22.27
C ALA A 552 0.99 2.67 22.82
N THR A 553 1.17 2.57 24.12
CA THR A 553 1.34 1.30 24.83
C THR A 553 0.20 1.12 25.83
N ALA A 554 -0.34 -0.08 25.87
CA ALA A 554 -1.42 -0.44 26.77
C ALA A 554 -0.96 -1.31 27.95
N SER A 555 0.10 -2.11 27.79
CA SER A 555 0.62 -2.91 28.92
C SER A 555 1.50 -2.11 29.87
N SER A 556 1.40 -2.40 31.14
CA SER A 556 2.19 -1.73 32.18
C SER A 556 3.71 -1.86 31.97
N PRO A 557 4.27 -3.03 31.59
CA PRO A 557 5.70 -3.16 31.32
C PRO A 557 6.18 -2.30 30.15
N ALA A 558 5.39 -2.17 29.09
CA ALA A 558 5.73 -1.33 27.94
C ALA A 558 5.63 0.16 28.25
N VAL A 559 4.64 0.59 29.06
CA VAL A 559 4.51 1.97 29.55
C VAL A 559 5.74 2.35 30.40
N THR A 560 6.15 1.47 31.32
CA THR A 560 7.34 1.69 32.16
C THR A 560 8.61 1.81 31.31
N ALA A 561 8.81 0.89 30.38
CA ALA A 561 9.96 0.91 29.47
C ALA A 561 9.97 2.17 28.58
N ARG A 562 8.80 2.61 28.09
CA ARG A 562 8.66 3.85 27.33
C ARG A 562 9.08 5.08 28.13
N THR A 563 8.61 5.20 29.39
CA THR A 563 8.96 6.32 30.27
C THR A 563 10.47 6.33 30.54
N ALA A 564 11.07 5.18 30.85
CA ALA A 564 12.52 5.05 31.05
C ALA A 564 13.31 5.46 29.80
N THR A 565 12.86 5.04 28.61
CA THR A 565 13.48 5.39 27.32
C THR A 565 13.41 6.89 27.06
N LEU A 566 12.26 7.53 27.26
CA LEU A 566 12.10 8.98 27.08
C LEU A 566 13.01 9.78 28.01
N THR A 567 13.13 9.34 29.26
CA THR A 567 14.03 9.96 30.25
C THR A 567 15.50 9.84 29.82
N ALA A 568 15.92 8.63 29.41
CA ALA A 568 17.30 8.38 28.98
C ALA A 568 17.64 9.17 27.69
N LEU A 569 16.71 9.25 26.74
CA LEU A 569 16.87 10.04 25.49
C LEU A 569 16.97 11.54 25.81
N SER A 570 16.17 12.06 26.74
CA SER A 570 16.24 13.46 27.16
C SER A 570 17.61 13.80 27.76
N ASN A 571 18.16 12.94 28.62
CA ASN A 571 19.49 13.12 29.20
C ASN A 571 20.60 13.08 28.13
N ALA A 572 20.52 12.12 27.22
CA ALA A 572 21.46 11.97 26.10
C ALA A 572 21.40 13.17 25.13
N LEU A 573 20.20 13.69 24.85
CA LEU A 573 20.02 14.87 24.00
C LEU A 573 20.66 16.11 24.63
N SER A 574 20.45 16.33 25.92
CA SER A 574 21.05 17.46 26.65
C SER A 574 22.59 17.40 26.66
N ALA A 575 23.16 16.20 26.85
CA ALA A 575 24.60 16.00 26.78
C ALA A 575 25.17 16.24 25.39
N ALA A 576 24.50 15.72 24.34
CA ALA A 576 24.91 15.86 22.96
C ALA A 576 24.82 17.31 22.46
N GLN A 577 23.78 18.05 22.85
CA GLN A 577 23.60 19.47 22.50
C GLN A 577 24.66 20.38 23.18
N ALA A 578 25.07 20.03 24.38
CA ALA A 578 26.12 20.78 25.07
C ALA A 578 27.50 20.64 24.38
N ALA A 579 27.76 19.51 23.73
CA ALA A 579 28.95 19.18 22.93
C ALA A 579 30.32 19.48 23.63
N SER A 580 30.33 19.50 24.96
CA SER A 580 31.51 19.89 25.76
C SER A 580 32.16 18.72 26.49
N ASP A 581 31.40 17.65 26.78
CA ASP A 581 31.90 16.45 27.48
C ASP A 581 31.52 15.18 26.64
N PHE A 582 32.47 14.72 25.84
CA PHE A 582 32.29 13.55 24.98
C PHE A 582 32.17 12.23 25.77
N SER A 583 32.74 12.16 26.98
CA SER A 583 32.54 10.98 27.85
C SER A 583 31.13 10.91 28.37
N LEU A 584 30.56 12.02 28.77
CA LEU A 584 29.14 12.12 29.19
C LEU A 584 28.18 11.81 28.01
N ILE A 585 28.49 12.33 26.82
CA ILE A 585 27.71 12.03 25.61
C ILE A 585 27.70 10.52 25.34
N GLN A 586 28.85 9.86 25.38
CA GLN A 586 28.97 8.41 25.14
C GLN A 586 28.18 7.61 26.21
N SER A 587 28.33 7.96 27.48
CA SER A 587 27.66 7.29 28.58
C SER A 587 26.14 7.43 28.51
N THR A 588 25.63 8.65 28.32
CA THR A 588 24.18 8.92 28.30
C THR A 588 23.52 8.35 27.03
N ALA A 589 24.16 8.45 25.88
CA ALA A 589 23.65 7.86 24.63
C ALA A 589 23.67 6.32 24.69
N GLY A 590 24.70 5.71 25.29
CA GLY A 590 24.73 4.27 25.53
C GLY A 590 23.58 3.81 26.41
N THR A 591 23.26 4.55 27.46
CA THR A 591 22.09 4.29 28.33
C THR A 591 20.77 4.43 27.56
N ALA A 592 20.63 5.44 26.72
CA ALA A 592 19.42 5.63 25.90
C ALA A 592 19.21 4.49 24.89
N ILE A 593 20.27 4.02 24.24
CA ILE A 593 20.22 2.87 23.34
C ILE A 593 19.79 1.61 24.07
N ALA A 594 20.33 1.32 25.25
CA ALA A 594 19.96 0.18 26.06
C ALA A 594 18.47 0.23 26.49
N ALA A 595 17.99 1.42 26.89
CA ALA A 595 16.58 1.63 27.24
C ALA A 595 15.65 1.42 26.02
N ALA A 596 16.02 1.95 24.85
CA ALA A 596 15.26 1.77 23.61
C ALA A 596 15.20 0.29 23.18
N ASN A 597 16.28 -0.45 23.30
CA ASN A 597 16.29 -1.89 23.01
C ASN A 597 15.40 -2.67 23.98
N THR A 598 15.37 -2.27 25.26
CA THR A 598 14.45 -2.84 26.27
C THR A 598 12.99 -2.55 25.90
N LEU A 599 12.68 -1.33 25.47
CA LEU A 599 11.34 -0.97 25.01
C LEU A 599 10.97 -1.76 23.76
N ALA A 600 11.86 -1.89 22.76
CA ALA A 600 11.63 -2.69 21.56
C ALA A 600 11.30 -4.15 21.89
N ALA A 601 12.00 -4.75 22.85
CA ALA A 601 11.73 -6.12 23.33
C ALA A 601 10.34 -6.22 24.02
N ARG A 602 9.95 -5.19 24.80
CA ARG A 602 8.62 -5.16 25.44
C ARG A 602 7.49 -4.98 24.42
N VAL A 603 7.70 -4.14 23.41
CA VAL A 603 6.74 -3.96 22.32
C VAL A 603 6.58 -5.23 21.51
N ALA A 604 7.69 -5.92 21.19
CA ALA A 604 7.66 -7.20 20.48
C ALA A 604 6.90 -8.29 21.26
N GLY A 605 7.05 -8.31 22.60
CA GLY A 605 6.35 -9.27 23.44
C GLY A 605 4.89 -8.92 23.72
N ASN A 606 4.45 -7.70 23.42
CA ASN A 606 3.11 -7.23 23.69
C ASN A 606 2.19 -7.19 22.45
N GLY A 607 2.74 -7.29 21.26
CA GLY A 607 1.97 -7.41 20.02
C GLY A 607 1.45 -8.83 19.79
N ASP A 608 0.91 -9.46 20.80
CA ASP A 608 0.69 -10.88 20.85
C ASP A 608 -0.56 -11.34 20.11
N ASN A 609 -0.39 -12.46 19.43
CA ASN A 609 -1.37 -13.08 18.55
C ASN A 609 -1.63 -14.53 18.98
N VAL A 610 -2.22 -14.73 20.15
CA VAL A 610 -2.43 -16.04 20.73
C VAL A 610 -3.05 -17.04 19.72
N ALA A 611 -4.07 -16.63 18.99
CA ALA A 611 -4.68 -17.50 17.98
C ALA A 611 -3.79 -17.73 16.76
N LYS A 612 -3.04 -16.73 16.31
CA LYS A 612 -2.06 -16.87 15.22
C LYS A 612 -0.93 -17.81 15.60
N GLU A 613 -0.42 -17.71 16.82
CA GLU A 613 0.64 -18.58 17.31
C GLU A 613 0.16 -20.02 17.49
N SER A 614 -1.05 -20.18 18.04
CA SER A 614 -1.67 -21.50 18.16
C SER A 614 -1.93 -22.14 16.79
N LEU A 615 -2.40 -21.37 15.81
CA LEU A 615 -2.53 -21.81 14.42
C LEU A 615 -1.15 -22.15 13.82
N ALA A 616 -0.12 -21.34 14.06
CA ALA A 616 1.23 -21.58 13.54
C ALA A 616 1.86 -22.84 14.15
N ALA A 617 1.63 -23.08 15.44
CA ALA A 617 2.07 -24.31 16.10
C ALA A 617 1.37 -25.55 15.50
N ALA A 618 0.05 -25.51 15.35
CA ALA A 618 -0.74 -26.57 14.72
C ALA A 618 -0.32 -26.78 13.26
N ALA A 619 -0.06 -25.71 12.52
CA ALA A 619 0.44 -25.77 11.14
C ALA A 619 1.80 -26.46 11.04
N THR A 620 2.74 -26.16 11.96
CA THR A 620 4.06 -26.79 12.00
C THR A 620 3.94 -28.29 12.30
N GLN A 621 3.11 -28.67 13.26
CA GLN A 621 2.83 -30.06 13.60
C GLN A 621 2.18 -30.78 12.42
N TYR A 622 1.19 -30.18 11.77
CA TYR A 622 0.53 -30.73 10.59
C TYR A 622 1.51 -31.00 9.44
N LEU A 623 2.34 -30.02 9.10
CA LEU A 623 3.31 -30.15 8.00
C LEU A 623 4.34 -31.26 8.28
N THR A 624 4.78 -31.37 9.53
CA THR A 624 5.69 -32.44 9.97
C THR A 624 5.03 -33.82 9.89
N ALA A 625 3.81 -33.95 10.41
CA ALA A 625 3.05 -35.19 10.38
C ALA A 625 2.70 -35.61 8.95
N GLN A 626 2.26 -34.66 8.11
CA GLN A 626 1.98 -34.87 6.68
C GLN A 626 3.23 -35.37 5.92
N ALA A 627 4.37 -34.73 6.13
CA ALA A 627 5.64 -35.16 5.51
C ALA A 627 6.02 -36.57 5.91
N THR A 628 5.90 -36.89 7.20
CA THR A 628 6.15 -38.22 7.74
C THR A 628 5.19 -39.26 7.14
N PHE A 629 3.90 -38.98 7.12
CA PHE A 629 2.88 -39.84 6.51
C PHE A 629 3.13 -40.08 5.02
N ASN A 630 3.53 -39.06 4.29
CA ASN A 630 3.85 -39.15 2.85
C ASN A 630 5.10 -39.99 2.59
N ALA A 631 6.09 -39.98 3.51
CA ALA A 631 7.35 -40.68 3.37
C ALA A 631 7.28 -42.20 3.74
N VAL A 632 6.22 -42.63 4.42
CA VAL A 632 6.09 -44.07 4.82
C VAL A 632 6.02 -44.97 3.58
N PRO A 633 6.94 -45.97 3.44
CA PRO A 633 6.99 -46.81 2.25
C PRO A 633 5.71 -47.63 2.02
N VAL A 634 5.45 -47.92 0.75
CA VAL A 634 4.36 -48.80 0.31
C VAL A 634 5.00 -50.05 -0.27
N PRO A 635 4.53 -51.22 0.09
CA PRO A 635 4.95 -52.16 1.12
C PRO A 635 6.45 -52.05 1.49
N PRO A 636 6.84 -52.37 2.68
CA PRO A 636 6.26 -53.45 3.50
C PRO A 636 5.41 -52.99 4.68
N THR A 637 4.94 -51.71 4.74
CA THR A 637 4.17 -51.27 5.89
C THR A 637 2.77 -51.90 5.91
N THR A 638 2.42 -52.60 6.97
CA THR A 638 1.11 -53.21 7.12
C THR A 638 0.00 -52.19 7.29
N GLN A 639 -1.24 -52.56 6.98
CA GLN A 639 -2.42 -51.68 7.12
C GLN A 639 -2.57 -51.16 8.56
N ALA A 640 -2.32 -52.00 9.57
CA ALA A 640 -2.36 -51.60 10.97
C ALA A 640 -1.19 -50.66 11.35
N ALA A 641 0.01 -50.89 10.81
CA ALA A 641 1.15 -50.02 11.07
C ALA A 641 1.04 -48.61 10.46
N MET A 642 0.11 -48.39 9.53
CA MET A 642 -0.19 -47.05 8.96
C MET A 642 -1.03 -46.18 9.90
N VAL A 643 -1.83 -46.78 10.79
CA VAL A 643 -2.78 -46.06 11.65
C VAL A 643 -2.12 -44.91 12.47
N PRO A 644 -0.98 -45.14 13.15
CA PRO A 644 -0.33 -44.05 13.91
C PRO A 644 0.09 -42.85 13.05
N TYR A 645 0.56 -43.11 11.83
CA TYR A 645 0.99 -42.02 10.93
C TYR A 645 -0.19 -41.17 10.44
N VAL A 646 -1.33 -41.83 10.19
CA VAL A 646 -2.58 -41.14 9.78
C VAL A 646 -3.16 -40.36 10.96
N ARG A 647 -3.20 -40.96 12.16
CA ARG A 647 -3.65 -40.26 13.38
C ARG A 647 -2.77 -39.09 13.77
N ALA A 648 -1.47 -39.17 13.53
CA ALA A 648 -0.57 -38.03 13.77
C ALA A 648 -0.90 -36.81 12.92
N VAL A 649 -1.57 -36.98 11.76
CA VAL A 649 -2.09 -35.86 10.93
C VAL A 649 -3.42 -35.34 11.47
N GLN A 650 -4.20 -36.19 12.15
CA GLN A 650 -5.56 -35.91 12.59
C GLN A 650 -5.64 -34.76 13.62
N ASP A 651 -4.90 -34.89 14.71
CA ASP A 651 -4.98 -33.90 15.81
C ASP A 651 -4.64 -32.49 15.35
N PRO A 652 -3.51 -32.22 14.66
CA PRO A 652 -3.22 -30.89 14.16
C PRO A 652 -4.20 -30.44 13.06
N ALA A 653 -4.83 -31.35 12.31
CA ALA A 653 -5.87 -30.98 11.35
C ALA A 653 -7.14 -30.48 12.06
N ALA A 654 -7.54 -31.16 13.13
CA ALA A 654 -8.67 -30.73 13.98
C ALA A 654 -8.40 -29.39 14.65
N ASP A 655 -7.18 -29.15 15.13
CA ASP A 655 -6.77 -27.88 15.72
C ASP A 655 -6.78 -26.73 14.69
N ILE A 656 -6.32 -26.97 13.48
CA ILE A 656 -6.39 -25.98 12.39
C ILE A 656 -7.86 -25.66 12.04
N ALA A 657 -8.74 -26.67 11.95
CA ALA A 657 -10.16 -26.48 11.70
C ALA A 657 -10.84 -25.65 12.79
N TYR A 658 -10.48 -25.88 14.06
CA TYR A 658 -10.97 -25.13 15.21
C TYR A 658 -10.58 -23.64 15.12
N TRP A 659 -9.30 -23.34 15.00
CA TRP A 659 -8.80 -21.96 14.94
C TRP A 659 -9.29 -21.22 13.68
N ALA A 660 -9.38 -21.90 12.55
CA ALA A 660 -9.96 -21.34 11.34
C ALA A 660 -11.44 -20.98 11.52
N GLY A 661 -12.20 -21.77 12.30
CA GLY A 661 -13.59 -21.49 12.65
C GLY A 661 -13.73 -20.22 13.48
N ILE A 662 -12.88 -20.02 14.47
CA ILE A 662 -12.86 -18.83 15.31
C ILE A 662 -12.49 -17.58 14.48
N ILE A 663 -11.45 -17.67 13.67
CA ILE A 663 -11.02 -16.60 12.78
C ILE A 663 -12.17 -16.18 11.83
N SER A 664 -12.82 -17.14 11.21
CA SER A 664 -13.93 -16.88 10.28
C SER A 664 -15.09 -16.15 10.96
N SER A 665 -15.48 -16.60 12.16
CA SER A 665 -16.59 -16.00 12.93
C SER A 665 -16.30 -14.55 13.31
N ASN A 666 -15.14 -14.28 13.90
CA ASN A 666 -14.78 -12.94 14.34
C ASN A 666 -14.53 -11.98 13.18
N ALA A 667 -13.88 -12.43 12.12
CA ALA A 667 -13.71 -11.64 10.91
C ALA A 667 -15.05 -11.25 10.27
N THR A 668 -16.03 -12.17 10.25
CA THR A 668 -17.40 -11.88 9.79
C THR A 668 -18.08 -10.81 10.65
N ASN A 669 -17.90 -10.86 11.98
CA ASN A 669 -18.48 -9.87 12.87
C ASN A 669 -17.86 -8.48 12.64
N ILE A 670 -16.55 -8.39 12.52
CA ILE A 670 -15.85 -7.14 12.20
C ILE A 670 -16.34 -6.57 10.86
N ALA A 671 -16.41 -7.40 9.82
CA ALA A 671 -16.92 -6.98 8.52
C ALA A 671 -18.34 -6.41 8.60
N THR A 672 -19.24 -7.08 9.35
CA THR A 672 -20.63 -6.65 9.50
C THR A 672 -20.75 -5.30 10.21
N GLN A 673 -19.95 -5.03 11.24
CA GLN A 673 -19.98 -3.76 11.96
C GLN A 673 -19.31 -2.63 11.17
N ALA A 674 -18.27 -2.93 10.40
CA ALA A 674 -17.62 -1.95 9.54
C ALA A 674 -18.53 -1.52 8.38
N ARG A 675 -19.10 -2.48 7.66
CA ARG A 675 -20.02 -2.23 6.53
C ARG A 675 -20.87 -3.46 6.29
N LYS A 676 -22.20 -3.33 6.29
CA LYS A 676 -23.08 -4.42 5.83
C LYS A 676 -23.01 -4.55 4.30
N ALA A 677 -23.20 -5.78 3.81
CA ALA A 677 -23.16 -6.06 2.38
C ALA A 677 -24.21 -5.24 1.60
N PRO A 678 -23.89 -4.77 0.39
CA PRO A 678 -24.76 -3.86 -0.39
C PRO A 678 -26.14 -4.39 -0.75
N ALA A 679 -26.36 -5.71 -0.66
CA ALA A 679 -27.60 -6.36 -1.10
C ALA A 679 -28.78 -6.25 -0.11
N ALA A 680 -28.55 -5.79 1.13
CA ALA A 680 -29.62 -5.68 2.15
C ALA A 680 -29.95 -4.19 2.39
N SER A 681 -30.73 -3.60 1.53
CA SER A 681 -31.08 -2.17 1.58
C SER A 681 -31.82 -1.72 2.85
N SER A 682 -32.40 -2.63 3.61
CA SER A 682 -33.11 -2.32 4.87
C SER A 682 -32.23 -2.39 6.12
N ASP A 683 -31.06 -3.03 6.05
CA ASP A 683 -30.22 -3.31 7.22
C ASP A 683 -28.93 -2.48 7.29
N ASN A 684 -28.70 -1.59 6.33
CA ASN A 684 -27.48 -0.77 6.23
C ASN A 684 -27.39 0.37 7.25
N THR A 685 -28.44 0.66 7.99
CA THR A 685 -28.58 1.87 8.82
C THR A 685 -27.73 1.85 10.10
N SER A 686 -27.16 0.71 10.48
CA SER A 686 -26.42 0.54 11.75
C SER A 686 -24.90 0.38 11.59
N SER A 687 -24.37 0.32 10.36
CA SER A 687 -22.93 0.17 10.16
C SER A 687 -22.19 1.51 10.23
N ALA A 688 -20.92 1.45 10.65
CA ALA A 688 -20.07 2.64 10.75
C ALA A 688 -19.86 3.33 9.39
N PHE A 689 -19.74 2.57 8.31
CA PHE A 689 -19.65 3.09 6.94
C PHE A 689 -20.90 3.91 6.56
N TYR A 690 -22.10 3.37 6.83
CA TYR A 690 -23.34 4.05 6.50
C TYR A 690 -23.50 5.37 7.27
N ALA A 691 -23.20 5.36 8.57
CA ALA A 691 -23.25 6.57 9.40
C ALA A 691 -22.29 7.66 8.87
N ALA A 692 -21.09 7.27 8.42
CA ALA A 692 -20.12 8.19 7.80
C ALA A 692 -20.64 8.72 6.45
N ASP A 693 -21.22 7.85 5.62
CA ASP A 693 -21.80 8.22 4.33
C ASP A 693 -22.96 9.22 4.46
N GLN A 694 -23.85 9.00 5.44
CA GLN A 694 -24.96 9.92 5.74
C GLN A 694 -24.43 11.29 6.21
N LEU A 695 -23.40 11.33 7.06
CA LEU A 695 -22.81 12.57 7.52
C LEU A 695 -22.18 13.35 6.36
N VAL A 696 -21.37 12.70 5.51
CA VAL A 696 -20.77 13.31 4.33
C VAL A 696 -21.84 13.85 3.38
N SER A 697 -22.86 13.05 3.09
CA SER A 697 -23.96 13.44 2.18
C SER A 697 -24.81 14.58 2.75
N GLY A 698 -25.03 14.59 4.07
CA GLY A 698 -25.76 15.64 4.76
C GLY A 698 -25.01 16.99 4.77
N ILE A 699 -23.67 16.95 4.72
CA ILE A 699 -22.85 18.18 4.66
C ILE A 699 -22.71 18.67 3.22
N SER A 700 -22.23 17.84 2.30
CA SER A 700 -21.80 18.23 0.95
C SER A 700 -22.79 17.89 -0.16
N GLY A 701 -23.87 17.15 0.13
CA GLY A 701 -24.90 16.79 -0.84
C GLY A 701 -25.72 17.98 -1.35
N SER A 702 -26.52 17.74 -2.40
CA SER A 702 -27.44 18.75 -2.91
C SER A 702 -28.44 19.19 -1.84
N GLY A 703 -28.43 20.47 -1.47
CA GLY A 703 -29.21 21.00 -0.33
C GLY A 703 -28.63 20.63 1.05
N GLY A 704 -27.38 20.18 1.12
CA GLY A 704 -26.68 19.85 2.36
C GLY A 704 -26.32 21.11 3.17
N ALA A 705 -25.72 20.87 4.35
CA ALA A 705 -25.43 21.93 5.32
C ALA A 705 -24.56 23.05 4.75
N GLN A 706 -23.58 22.74 3.90
CA GLN A 706 -22.73 23.74 3.25
C GLN A 706 -23.54 24.66 2.33
N ALA A 707 -24.42 24.09 1.50
CA ALA A 707 -25.25 24.87 0.57
C ALA A 707 -26.25 25.77 1.31
N LEU A 708 -26.87 25.26 2.39
CA LEU A 708 -27.82 26.01 3.20
C LEU A 708 -27.13 27.15 3.98
N LEU A 709 -25.95 26.88 4.51
CA LEU A 709 -25.16 27.90 5.21
C LEU A 709 -24.63 28.96 4.25
N GLN A 710 -24.20 28.59 3.04
CA GLN A 710 -23.82 29.56 1.99
C GLN A 710 -24.99 30.42 1.59
N ALA A 711 -26.18 29.86 1.40
CA ALA A 711 -27.38 30.63 1.08
C ALA A 711 -27.72 31.64 2.19
N TYR A 712 -27.44 31.35 3.46
CA TYR A 712 -27.56 32.29 4.57
C TYR A 712 -26.46 33.38 4.53
N ILE A 713 -25.21 32.99 4.27
CA ILE A 713 -24.09 33.96 4.09
C ILE A 713 -24.40 34.96 2.99
N ASP A 714 -24.95 34.50 1.88
CA ASP A 714 -25.32 35.37 0.72
C ASP A 714 -26.53 36.27 1.01
N ALA A 715 -27.36 35.96 2.01
CA ALA A 715 -28.53 36.76 2.40
C ALA A 715 -28.74 36.74 3.94
N PRO A 716 -27.86 37.41 4.71
CA PRO A 716 -27.82 37.28 6.18
C PRO A 716 -29.04 37.90 6.92
N THR A 717 -29.83 38.68 6.23
CA THR A 717 -31.08 39.25 6.79
C THR A 717 -32.29 38.33 6.63
N SER A 718 -32.16 37.22 5.91
CA SER A 718 -33.26 36.27 5.68
C SER A 718 -33.44 35.31 6.85
N ALA A 719 -34.48 35.50 7.64
CA ALA A 719 -34.81 34.65 8.80
C ALA A 719 -35.05 33.16 8.38
N SER A 720 -35.66 32.94 7.22
CA SER A 720 -35.90 31.57 6.70
C SER A 720 -34.62 30.85 6.34
N LYS A 721 -33.63 31.53 5.73
CA LYS A 721 -32.33 30.97 5.41
C LYS A 721 -31.50 30.72 6.67
N GLN A 722 -31.59 31.63 7.65
CA GLN A 722 -30.96 31.45 8.95
C GLN A 722 -31.51 30.18 9.66
N ALA A 723 -32.82 30.04 9.70
CA ALA A 723 -33.50 28.87 10.29
C ALA A 723 -33.09 27.56 9.58
N ALA A 724 -33.04 27.56 8.24
CA ALA A 724 -32.60 26.42 7.46
C ALA A 724 -31.13 26.04 7.71
N ALA A 725 -30.22 27.04 7.75
CA ALA A 725 -28.82 26.81 8.10
C ALA A 725 -28.62 26.25 9.50
N THR A 726 -29.34 26.82 10.50
CA THR A 726 -29.31 26.35 11.90
C THR A 726 -29.82 24.91 12.01
N ALA A 727 -30.91 24.58 11.36
CA ALA A 727 -31.46 23.21 11.33
C ALA A 727 -30.46 22.21 10.71
N ALA A 728 -29.79 22.61 9.62
CA ALA A 728 -28.79 21.78 8.95
C ALA A 728 -27.54 21.57 9.85
N LEU A 729 -27.06 22.58 10.54
CA LEU A 729 -25.96 22.47 11.50
C LEU A 729 -26.29 21.52 12.64
N ASN A 730 -27.50 21.64 13.22
CA ASN A 730 -27.98 20.73 14.27
C ASN A 730 -28.09 19.28 13.76
N SER A 731 -28.58 19.10 12.53
CA SER A 731 -28.62 17.77 11.90
C SER A 731 -27.21 17.19 11.71
N THR A 732 -26.25 17.99 11.28
CA THR A 732 -24.85 17.58 11.11
C THR A 732 -24.24 17.14 12.46
N LEU A 733 -24.49 17.88 13.54
CA LEU A 733 -24.01 17.51 14.86
C LEU A 733 -24.62 16.18 15.33
N SER A 734 -25.91 15.97 15.11
CA SER A 734 -26.60 14.70 15.44
C SER A 734 -26.10 13.51 14.62
N GLN A 735 -25.84 13.73 13.32
CA GLN A 735 -25.24 12.69 12.45
C GLN A 735 -23.80 12.37 12.86
N ALA A 736 -23.02 13.36 13.29
CA ALA A 736 -21.68 13.12 13.85
C ALA A 736 -21.73 12.29 15.14
N ASP A 737 -22.72 12.49 16.02
CA ASP A 737 -22.95 11.65 17.20
C ASP A 737 -23.31 10.21 16.84
N THR A 738 -24.14 10.04 15.82
CA THR A 738 -24.49 8.71 15.31
C THR A 738 -23.25 7.99 14.77
N LEU A 739 -22.40 8.69 14.02
CA LEU A 739 -21.14 8.13 13.53
C LEU A 739 -20.19 7.77 14.68
N LEU A 740 -20.03 8.64 15.68
CA LEU A 740 -19.21 8.35 16.85
C LEU A 740 -19.69 7.11 17.62
N THR A 741 -21.02 6.94 17.75
CA THR A 741 -21.62 5.76 18.38
C THR A 741 -21.34 4.48 17.58
N SER A 742 -21.52 4.53 16.26
CA SER A 742 -21.23 3.39 15.38
C SER A 742 -19.74 3.03 15.35
N ALA A 743 -18.87 4.05 15.38
CA ALA A 743 -17.42 3.85 15.50
C ALA A 743 -17.05 3.21 16.85
N GLY A 744 -17.67 3.62 17.95
CA GLY A 744 -17.47 3.01 19.27
C GLY A 744 -17.92 1.54 19.31
N THR A 745 -19.00 1.19 18.63
CA THR A 745 -19.44 -0.21 18.48
C THR A 745 -18.43 -1.02 17.69
N LEU A 746 -17.92 -0.49 16.59
CA LEU A 746 -16.86 -1.13 15.79
C LEU A 746 -15.57 -1.29 16.58
N ASP A 747 -15.16 -0.29 17.35
CA ASP A 747 -13.99 -0.35 18.23
C ASP A 747 -14.11 -1.49 19.26
N SER A 748 -15.28 -1.61 19.90
CA SER A 748 -15.57 -2.71 20.83
C SER A 748 -15.48 -4.10 20.17
N VAL A 749 -15.92 -4.22 18.92
CA VAL A 749 -15.85 -5.49 18.17
C VAL A 749 -14.41 -5.78 17.76
N LEU A 750 -13.65 -4.78 17.36
CA LEU A 750 -12.22 -4.92 17.06
C LEU A 750 -11.42 -5.32 18.29
N ASP A 751 -11.68 -4.70 19.43
CA ASP A 751 -11.06 -5.06 20.71
C ASP A 751 -11.40 -6.48 21.15
N SER A 752 -12.66 -6.86 21.02
CA SER A 752 -13.12 -8.21 21.36
C SER A 752 -12.68 -9.24 20.33
N GLY A 753 -12.60 -8.87 19.07
CA GLY A 753 -12.17 -9.70 17.95
C GLY A 753 -10.65 -9.83 17.80
N GLY A 754 -9.88 -9.12 18.63
CA GLY A 754 -8.45 -9.25 18.63
C GLY A 754 -7.73 -8.60 17.44
N ALA A 755 -8.30 -7.54 16.88
CA ALA A 755 -7.65 -6.82 15.80
C ALA A 755 -6.44 -6.03 16.32
N GLU A 756 -5.25 -6.60 16.20
CA GLU A 756 -4.01 -5.98 16.65
C GLU A 756 -3.51 -4.90 15.72
N ALA A 757 -3.45 -5.22 14.46
CA ALA A 757 -2.94 -4.33 13.45
C ALA A 757 -3.48 -4.79 12.09
N LEU A 758 -4.43 -4.10 11.52
CA LEU A 758 -4.65 -4.24 10.08
C LEU A 758 -3.45 -3.60 9.38
N PRO A 759 -2.63 -4.38 8.68
CA PRO A 759 -1.56 -3.80 7.91
C PRO A 759 -2.15 -3.13 6.67
N THR A 760 -2.75 -1.96 6.86
CA THR A 760 -3.30 -1.17 5.78
C THR A 760 -2.64 0.19 5.75
N VAL A 761 -2.16 0.60 4.58
CA VAL A 761 -1.74 1.97 4.34
C VAL A 761 -2.94 2.73 3.80
N TRP A 762 -3.34 3.75 4.54
CA TRP A 762 -4.35 4.69 4.09
C TRP A 762 -3.69 6.00 3.70
N TYR A 763 -3.65 6.29 2.41
CA TYR A 763 -3.02 7.50 1.90
C TYR A 763 -3.97 8.70 1.84
N GLY A 764 -5.26 8.53 2.07
CA GLY A 764 -6.27 9.59 1.96
C GLY A 764 -6.34 10.17 0.54
N SER A 765 -6.85 11.40 0.42
CA SER A 765 -6.90 12.13 -0.84
C SER A 765 -5.52 12.56 -1.38
N ALA A 766 -4.48 12.47 -0.55
CA ALA A 766 -3.11 12.79 -0.94
C ALA A 766 -2.59 11.94 -2.10
N CYS A 767 -3.12 10.72 -2.26
CA CYS A 767 -2.69 9.75 -3.26
C CYS A 767 -3.88 9.32 -4.13
N ALA A 768 -4.49 10.27 -4.82
CA ALA A 768 -5.68 10.03 -5.63
C ALA A 768 -5.48 8.93 -6.69
N PHE A 769 -4.25 8.78 -7.20
CA PHE A 769 -3.91 7.75 -8.19
C PHE A 769 -3.95 6.31 -7.64
N LEU A 770 -3.93 6.12 -6.32
CA LEU A 770 -4.10 4.81 -5.68
C LEU A 770 -5.58 4.46 -5.45
N GLN A 771 -6.47 5.45 -5.54
CA GLN A 771 -7.88 5.29 -5.27
C GLN A 771 -8.67 5.46 -6.56
N PRO A 772 -9.21 4.40 -7.15
CA PRO A 772 -10.09 4.56 -8.29
C PRO A 772 -11.36 5.33 -7.87
N ALA A 773 -11.82 6.23 -8.73
CA ALA A 773 -13.21 6.67 -8.67
C ALA A 773 -14.11 5.41 -8.69
N SER A 774 -15.25 5.44 -7.98
CA SER A 774 -16.10 4.27 -7.80
C SER A 774 -16.37 3.55 -9.14
N GLY A 775 -15.89 2.32 -9.29
CA GLY A 775 -16.10 1.47 -10.46
C GLY A 775 -14.96 1.38 -11.47
N SER A 776 -13.85 2.12 -11.31
CA SER A 776 -12.68 2.03 -12.19
C SER A 776 -11.45 1.47 -11.49
N THR A 777 -10.57 0.81 -12.21
CA THR A 777 -9.24 0.43 -11.71
C THR A 777 -8.30 1.64 -11.79
N SER A 778 -7.50 1.87 -10.73
CA SER A 778 -6.47 2.89 -10.74
C SER A 778 -5.46 2.66 -11.88
N TRP A 779 -5.08 3.71 -12.59
CA TRP A 779 -4.02 3.63 -13.63
C TRP A 779 -2.69 3.11 -13.06
N TRP A 780 -2.43 3.34 -11.79
CA TRP A 780 -1.28 2.80 -11.08
C TRP A 780 -1.23 1.26 -11.11
N THR A 781 -2.37 0.64 -10.84
CA THR A 781 -2.50 -0.83 -10.84
C THR A 781 -2.64 -1.37 -12.25
N SER A 782 -3.51 -0.77 -13.08
CA SER A 782 -3.79 -1.26 -14.44
C SER A 782 -2.57 -1.18 -15.37
N ASN A 783 -1.68 -0.21 -15.14
CA ASN A 783 -0.45 -0.05 -15.92
C ASN A 783 0.81 -0.63 -15.25
N ASN A 784 0.67 -1.36 -14.14
CA ASN A 784 1.79 -2.03 -13.45
C ASN A 784 2.89 -1.11 -12.91
N TRP A 785 2.60 0.18 -12.67
CA TRP A 785 3.59 1.12 -12.16
C TRP A 785 4.12 0.75 -10.77
N ALA A 786 3.32 0.03 -9.96
CA ALA A 786 3.73 -0.48 -8.66
C ALA A 786 5.00 -1.36 -8.73
N ASN A 787 5.21 -2.07 -9.83
CA ASN A 787 6.34 -2.98 -10.01
C ASN A 787 7.65 -2.27 -10.36
N THR A 788 7.58 -1.08 -10.95
CA THR A 788 8.74 -0.35 -11.48
C THR A 788 9.02 0.97 -10.76
N THR A 789 8.22 1.28 -9.73
CA THR A 789 8.39 2.52 -8.97
C THR A 789 8.80 2.22 -7.53
N PHE A 790 9.84 2.88 -7.07
CA PHE A 790 10.45 2.71 -5.77
C PHE A 790 10.54 4.04 -5.05
N TYR A 791 10.74 4.00 -3.73
CA TYR A 791 11.07 5.19 -2.98
C TYR A 791 12.01 4.88 -1.82
N GLN A 792 12.71 5.89 -1.38
CA GLN A 792 13.48 5.88 -0.14
C GLN A 792 13.03 7.01 0.76
N ILE A 793 12.87 6.70 2.03
CA ILE A 793 12.65 7.70 3.09
C ILE A 793 13.95 7.89 3.87
N SER A 794 14.21 9.11 4.31
CA SER A 794 15.37 9.36 5.17
C SER A 794 15.14 8.85 6.58
N ASP A 795 13.92 9.00 7.08
CA ASP A 795 13.47 8.61 8.42
C ASP A 795 11.98 8.26 8.39
N ARG A 796 11.54 7.46 9.35
CA ARG A 796 10.12 7.08 9.49
C ARG A 796 9.23 8.28 9.83
N VAL A 797 9.65 9.10 10.77
CA VAL A 797 8.95 10.32 11.16
C VAL A 797 9.42 11.47 10.26
N ARG A 798 8.47 12.27 9.77
CA ARG A 798 8.77 13.41 8.90
C ARG A 798 9.53 14.50 9.67
N ALA A 799 10.83 14.53 9.48
CA ALA A 799 11.70 15.56 10.05
C ALA A 799 11.62 16.90 9.29
N ALA A 800 12.16 17.97 9.86
CA ALA A 800 12.23 19.29 9.21
C ALA A 800 13.05 19.25 7.91
N SER A 801 14.17 18.49 7.90
CA SER A 801 15.02 18.25 6.71
C SER A 801 15.32 16.76 6.60
N GLY A 802 15.53 16.28 5.36
CA GLY A 802 15.93 14.90 5.11
C GLY A 802 17.45 14.70 5.09
N LYS A 803 17.85 13.47 4.84
CA LYS A 803 19.25 13.04 4.73
C LYS A 803 19.63 12.55 3.33
N LEU A 804 18.64 12.48 2.41
CA LEU A 804 18.86 11.95 1.06
C LEU A 804 19.42 13.04 0.14
N GLN A 805 20.34 12.64 -0.72
CA GLN A 805 21.01 13.53 -1.67
C GLN A 805 20.81 13.04 -3.10
N VAL A 806 20.60 13.96 -4.02
CA VAL A 806 20.58 13.68 -5.46
C VAL A 806 21.77 14.37 -6.11
N ASN A 807 22.60 13.61 -6.83
CA ASN A 807 23.87 14.06 -7.40
C ASN A 807 24.79 14.71 -6.34
N GLY A 808 24.79 14.20 -5.12
CA GLY A 808 25.59 14.70 -4.00
C GLY A 808 25.11 16.01 -3.39
N THR A 809 23.91 16.48 -3.74
CA THR A 809 23.33 17.74 -3.24
C THR A 809 21.94 17.54 -2.64
N GLY A 810 21.48 18.50 -1.83
CA GLY A 810 20.14 18.50 -1.24
C GLY A 810 20.05 17.75 0.09
N THR A 811 18.88 17.91 0.73
CA THR A 811 18.51 17.28 2.00
C THR A 811 17.05 16.82 1.88
N HIS A 812 16.82 15.81 1.01
CA HIS A 812 15.48 15.32 0.72
C HIS A 812 15.00 14.33 1.78
N ARG A 813 13.75 14.43 2.20
CA ARG A 813 13.11 13.48 3.12
C ARG A 813 12.68 12.21 2.41
N VAL A 814 12.25 12.36 1.18
CA VAL A 814 11.81 11.28 0.30
C VAL A 814 12.41 11.50 -1.09
N VAL A 815 12.91 10.43 -1.67
CA VAL A 815 13.27 10.35 -3.09
C VAL A 815 12.48 9.20 -3.68
N ALA A 816 11.69 9.46 -4.71
CA ALA A 816 10.99 8.44 -5.48
C ALA A 816 11.71 8.20 -6.80
N LEU A 817 11.70 6.96 -7.26
CA LEU A 817 12.37 6.53 -8.49
C LEU A 817 11.37 5.72 -9.33
N SER A 818 11.33 6.01 -10.62
CA SER A 818 10.71 5.14 -11.61
C SER A 818 11.82 4.52 -12.45
N ALA A 819 11.87 3.18 -12.44
CA ALA A 819 12.77 2.44 -13.30
C ALA A 819 12.32 2.59 -14.75
N GLY A 820 13.23 2.90 -15.62
CA GLY A 820 12.99 2.88 -17.06
C GLY A 820 12.87 1.45 -17.62
N ARG A 821 12.97 1.30 -18.93
CA ARG A 821 13.07 -0.02 -19.57
C ARG A 821 14.29 -0.79 -19.07
N ALA A 822 14.16 -2.10 -18.97
CA ALA A 822 15.30 -2.98 -18.68
C ALA A 822 16.45 -2.75 -19.68
N LEU A 823 17.65 -2.44 -19.15
CA LEU A 823 18.86 -2.19 -19.93
C LEU A 823 19.82 -3.39 -19.86
N GLY A 824 20.48 -3.68 -20.97
CA GLY A 824 21.54 -4.67 -21.04
C GLY A 824 21.12 -6.06 -20.55
N ILE A 825 21.71 -6.50 -19.44
CA ILE A 825 21.49 -7.83 -18.84
C ILE A 825 20.42 -7.84 -17.73
N GLN A 826 19.73 -6.72 -17.50
CA GLN A 826 18.68 -6.64 -16.47
C GLN A 826 17.55 -7.64 -16.74
N ASN A 827 17.14 -8.36 -15.71
CA ASN A 827 16.06 -9.34 -15.75
C ASN A 827 14.98 -9.01 -14.73
N ARG A 828 13.85 -8.46 -15.18
CA ARG A 828 12.71 -8.08 -14.34
C ARG A 828 12.09 -9.28 -13.58
N GLY A 829 12.37 -10.49 -13.98
CA GLY A 829 11.94 -11.70 -13.24
C GLY A 829 12.67 -11.93 -11.92
N THR A 830 13.85 -11.33 -11.76
CA THR A 830 14.63 -11.38 -10.50
C THR A 830 14.54 -10.02 -9.80
N ARG A 831 13.90 -9.96 -8.64
CA ARG A 831 13.57 -8.72 -7.96
C ARG A 831 14.71 -8.23 -7.05
N THR A 832 15.76 -7.72 -7.67
CA THR A 832 16.88 -7.02 -7.03
C THR A 832 17.04 -5.64 -7.65
N THR A 833 17.63 -4.68 -6.95
CA THR A 833 17.83 -3.32 -7.44
C THR A 833 18.59 -3.27 -8.75
N ALA A 834 19.62 -4.10 -8.92
CA ALA A 834 20.42 -4.19 -10.15
C ALA A 834 19.60 -4.60 -11.39
N ASN A 835 18.46 -5.27 -11.20
CA ASN A 835 17.57 -5.65 -12.29
C ASN A 835 16.53 -4.57 -12.65
N PHE A 836 16.47 -3.48 -11.89
CA PHE A 836 15.50 -2.39 -12.09
C PHE A 836 16.17 -1.02 -12.25
N LEU A 837 17.25 -0.77 -11.54
CA LEU A 837 17.89 0.54 -11.41
C LEU A 837 19.32 0.51 -11.93
N GLU A 838 19.93 1.69 -12.13
CA GLU A 838 21.28 1.82 -12.68
C GLU A 838 22.22 2.60 -11.75
N GLY A 839 23.52 2.36 -11.93
CA GLY A 839 24.57 3.06 -11.20
C GLY A 839 24.41 2.98 -9.69
N ILE A 840 24.54 4.09 -8.99
CA ILE A 840 24.39 4.14 -7.53
C ILE A 840 22.92 3.92 -7.07
N ASN A 841 21.94 4.09 -7.97
CA ASN A 841 20.55 3.79 -7.65
C ASN A 841 20.34 2.28 -7.46
N ALA A 842 21.15 1.46 -8.13
CA ALA A 842 21.13 0.00 -8.04
C ALA A 842 22.00 -0.58 -6.91
N ASP A 843 22.41 0.25 -5.94
CA ASP A 843 23.27 -0.21 -4.85
C ASP A 843 22.60 -1.34 -4.05
N THR A 844 23.35 -2.41 -3.76
CA THR A 844 22.85 -3.62 -3.09
C THR A 844 22.40 -3.39 -1.66
N SER A 845 22.79 -2.29 -1.01
CA SER A 845 22.24 -1.89 0.30
C SER A 845 20.73 -1.61 0.26
N ARG A 846 20.15 -1.48 -0.93
CA ARG A 846 18.73 -1.30 -1.19
C ARG A 846 17.97 -2.60 -1.44
N ASP A 847 18.66 -3.74 -1.53
CA ASP A 847 18.03 -5.06 -1.70
C ASP A 847 17.43 -5.58 -0.38
N GLY A 848 16.48 -6.49 -0.50
CA GLY A 848 15.84 -7.13 0.64
C GLY A 848 15.15 -6.12 1.58
N ASP A 849 15.37 -6.29 2.88
CA ASP A 849 14.90 -5.35 3.93
C ASP A 849 15.93 -4.24 4.11
N ALA A 850 15.91 -3.24 3.24
CA ALA A 850 16.87 -2.16 3.19
C ALA A 850 16.80 -1.24 4.42
N LYS A 851 17.40 -1.64 5.53
CA LYS A 851 17.37 -0.91 6.81
C LYS A 851 18.38 0.23 6.90
N SER A 852 19.43 0.18 6.12
CA SER A 852 20.48 1.21 6.07
C SER A 852 20.97 1.41 4.64
N PRO A 853 20.08 1.75 3.69
CA PRO A 853 20.47 1.96 2.30
C PRO A 853 21.35 3.20 2.16
N VAL A 854 22.20 3.22 1.14
CA VAL A 854 22.96 4.43 0.78
C VAL A 854 22.01 5.61 0.56
N THR A 855 22.41 6.80 0.98
CA THR A 855 21.55 8.01 0.97
C THR A 855 21.73 8.87 -0.28
N VAL A 856 22.60 8.47 -1.20
CA VAL A 856 22.90 9.21 -2.43
C VAL A 856 22.26 8.55 -3.63
N PHE A 857 21.70 9.38 -4.51
CA PHE A 857 21.08 8.98 -5.77
C PHE A 857 21.74 9.70 -6.95
N SER A 858 21.67 9.09 -8.12
CA SER A 858 22.03 9.70 -9.39
C SER A 858 20.77 10.05 -10.19
N ASN A 859 20.74 11.28 -10.72
CA ASN A 859 19.76 11.72 -11.71
C ASN A 859 20.48 12.10 -13.00
N ALA A 860 21.16 11.13 -13.60
CA ALA A 860 21.88 11.32 -14.84
C ALA A 860 20.92 11.47 -16.04
N PRO A 861 21.38 12.06 -17.16
CA PRO A 861 20.64 12.05 -18.43
C PRO A 861 20.36 10.62 -18.91
N VAL A 862 19.25 10.45 -19.62
CA VAL A 862 18.91 9.17 -20.27
C VAL A 862 19.98 8.77 -21.26
N SER A 863 20.42 7.51 -21.19
CA SER A 863 21.45 6.94 -22.07
C SER A 863 21.20 5.43 -22.28
N GLY A 864 22.03 4.77 -23.05
CA GLY A 864 22.01 3.32 -23.19
C GLY A 864 22.38 2.53 -21.94
N THR A 865 22.90 3.22 -20.90
CA THR A 865 23.33 2.61 -19.63
C THR A 865 22.68 3.21 -18.38
N PHE A 866 21.80 4.22 -18.55
CA PHE A 866 21.11 4.87 -17.44
C PHE A 866 19.77 5.46 -17.91
N ASN A 867 18.67 5.03 -17.27
CA ASN A 867 17.34 5.54 -17.61
C ASN A 867 16.40 5.75 -16.42
N ASP A 868 16.86 5.62 -15.17
CA ASP A 868 16.08 5.94 -13.97
C ASP A 868 15.61 7.39 -13.99
N ARG A 869 14.34 7.63 -13.58
CA ARG A 869 13.78 8.96 -13.38
C ARG A 869 13.40 9.18 -11.93
N LEU A 870 13.76 10.35 -11.39
CA LEU A 870 13.61 10.68 -9.99
C LEU A 870 12.58 11.79 -9.78
N GLY A 871 11.78 11.67 -8.67
CA GLY A 871 11.03 12.71 -8.00
C GLY A 871 11.69 13.01 -6.64
N PHE A 872 12.16 14.24 -6.41
CA PHE A 872 12.89 14.63 -5.20
C PHE A 872 12.66 16.07 -4.77
#